data_8ef459b7c2cc4b3fbfad6ac302409c84
#
_entry.id   8ef459b7c2cc4b3fbfad6ac302409c84
#
_cell.length_a   1.000
_cell.length_b   1.000
_cell.length_c   1.000
_cell.angle_alpha   90.00
_cell.angle_beta   90.00
_cell.angle_gamma   90.00
#
_symmetry.space_group_name_H-M   'P 1'
#
loop_
_entity.id
_entity.type
_entity.pdbx_description
1 polymer ?
#
loop_
_entity_poly.entity_id
_entity_poly.type
_entity_poly.pdbx_seq_one_letter_code
_entity_poly.pdbx_strand_id
1 'polypeptide(L)'
;MTTLPRIAKSKAKPLVSEEEDDELPSFLKSSSESEEEEEEWEPKSKVASKRRLPKKPESKPKKAAAPRSTVVRKRTRKTAVKEEPNVSLPIAADEDSKDGLKLLHPKEETDPKPKTRTKKPKMPQGTKINVIQGKMDNLDSDEIPSTSAPLMENEVKQEKYEEDFTFDEPPLKRIKLTTLPQGKPVKHPGSTKHQEELEMNWDIVQVLSERTNIEPWVCANIICLFRDENTIPFIARYRKELVNNLEADALREVQQTLEELRTVAKKTHVTIQKIKKEGKLSGSLLTALLNCKTLDELDHVSAPYKTGSKGTKAQRAKQLGLEPAAISLIENPVELSLFSYIKPNVKGLTTIQEVEAGVQHILADMFAKDKDTLDFIRVLCQQRYICIQSALAKVSSKNVNEKDVNKFQLYQNFSCNIKNIQHHQILAINRGENLKILTVKVNVPDGVKNEFCRWCVNERWRPKRYAKPELMKILHNSVEDSYKRLIYPLLCREFRSKLTSDAEKESIMMFGRNLRQLLLMSPVRGRTMMGVDPGYKHGCKLAIISPTSQILHTDVVYLHSGQGFREGEKIRRLLLHYNCSTVVIGNGTACRETEAYFADLIMKKYFAPLDVVYCIVSEAGASIYSVSPEASKEMPDLDPNLRSAVSIARRVQDPLAELVKIEPKHIGVGMYQHDVSQTLLKATLDSVVEECVSFVGVDINICSEILLRHIAGLNANRAKNIIEWREKNGPFISREQLKEVKGLGPKSFQQCAGFIRFNQEYIRTFCSNQQTKLAAEGHALMAKADVQVTSEKQGKKKRNPAANIVVWPNPLDQTCIHPESYDIAKRFLTFIGGNPNDIGKPDMQQKVNAVIQKEGIEGAAKTLNTTVHTLQIIIDGLTQPEGFDFRTDFEKPDFKRSIVCLEDLSIGTVLTGKVENATLFGVFVDIGVGRSGLIPIRNITETKLSKAKKRRSLGLGPGERVEVKVLNIDIPRSRITLDLLRVL
;
A
#
# COMPACT_ATOMS: atom_id res chain seq x y z
N MET A 1 42.32 29.64 -48.74
CA MET A 1 42.26 31.10 -49.11
C MET A 1 40.86 31.53 -48.71
N THR A 2 40.56 32.44 -47.81
CA THR A 2 41.22 33.59 -47.19
C THR A 2 40.38 33.89 -45.93
N THR A 3 40.95 33.86 -44.78
CA THR A 3 41.34 34.97 -43.87
C THR A 3 40.21 35.53 -43.00
N LEU A 4 40.40 35.31 -41.73
CA LEU A 4 39.86 36.04 -40.59
C LEU A 4 40.23 37.53 -40.62
N PRO A 5 39.53 38.36 -39.87
CA PRO A 5 40.29 39.10 -38.86
C PRO A 5 39.70 39.11 -37.43
N ARG A 6 40.65 39.19 -36.50
CA ARG A 6 40.51 39.58 -35.10
C ARG A 6 40.21 41.08 -34.96
N ILE A 7 39.38 41.48 -34.00
CA ILE A 7 39.46 42.75 -33.24
C ILE A 7 38.76 42.56 -31.91
N ALA A 8 39.46 42.58 -30.85
CA ALA A 8 39.76 43.55 -29.81
C ALA A 8 38.82 43.55 -28.59
N LYS A 9 39.45 43.31 -27.47
CA LYS A 9 38.97 43.43 -26.10
C LYS A 9 38.44 44.80 -25.77
N SER A 10 37.22 44.90 -25.18
CA SER A 10 36.88 45.98 -24.28
C SER A 10 36.31 45.42 -22.98
N LYS A 11 36.85 45.88 -21.87
CA LYS A 11 36.46 45.56 -20.50
C LYS A 11 35.13 46.23 -20.22
N ALA A 12 34.12 45.44 -19.86
CA ALA A 12 32.97 45.91 -19.12
C ALA A 12 32.87 45.08 -17.85
N LYS A 13 32.74 45.75 -16.71
CA LYS A 13 32.52 45.19 -15.39
C LYS A 13 31.19 44.42 -15.38
N PRO A 14 31.07 43.24 -14.74
CA PRO A 14 29.77 42.65 -14.50
C PRO A 14 29.07 43.41 -13.36
N LEU A 15 27.82 43.75 -13.61
CA LEU A 15 26.83 44.08 -12.61
C LEU A 15 26.56 42.76 -11.80
N VAL A 16 26.76 42.88 -10.51
CA VAL A 16 26.40 41.89 -9.52
C VAL A 16 24.87 41.84 -9.52
N SER A 17 24.28 40.74 -10.02
CA SER A 17 22.95 40.32 -9.65
C SER A 17 23.11 39.60 -8.33
N GLU A 18 22.51 40.12 -7.30
CA GLU A 18 22.28 39.48 -6.02
C GLU A 18 21.35 38.30 -6.29
N GLU A 19 21.93 37.12 -6.54
CA GLU A 19 21.25 35.87 -6.29
C GLU A 19 21.31 35.68 -4.79
N GLU A 20 20.16 35.86 -4.13
CA GLU A 20 19.93 35.40 -2.77
C GLU A 20 20.18 33.90 -2.77
N ASP A 21 21.36 33.48 -2.33
CA ASP A 21 21.63 32.13 -1.86
C ASP A 21 20.72 31.90 -0.68
N ASP A 22 19.56 31.26 -0.94
CA ASP A 22 18.78 30.58 0.07
C ASP A 22 19.67 29.48 0.65
N GLU A 23 20.52 29.86 1.60
CA GLU A 23 21.14 28.91 2.50
C GLU A 23 20.01 28.16 3.24
N LEU A 24 19.69 26.96 2.80
CA LEU A 24 18.96 26.00 3.58
C LEU A 24 19.60 25.95 4.97
N PRO A 25 18.83 26.15 6.05
CA PRO A 25 19.37 26.15 7.40
C PRO A 25 20.18 24.86 7.60
N SER A 26 21.34 24.98 8.19
CA SER A 26 22.24 23.87 8.53
C SER A 26 21.56 22.71 9.26
N PHE A 27 20.37 22.94 9.76
CA PHE A 27 19.46 22.00 10.39
C PHE A 27 18.96 20.86 9.47
N LEU A 28 18.78 21.12 8.17
CA LEU A 28 18.35 20.08 7.21
C LEU A 28 19.49 19.13 6.82
N LYS A 29 20.74 19.55 7.00
CA LYS A 29 21.90 18.67 6.74
C LYS A 29 22.09 17.63 7.83
N SER A 30 21.63 17.89 9.07
CA SER A 30 21.78 16.95 10.20
C SER A 30 20.56 16.02 10.35
N SER A 31 19.38 16.36 9.83
CA SER A 31 18.18 15.55 9.97
C SER A 31 18.15 14.28 9.11
N SER A 32 18.92 14.27 8.00
CA SER A 32 19.04 13.08 7.16
C SER A 32 20.04 12.04 7.71
N GLU A 33 20.88 12.44 8.68
CA GLU A 33 21.94 11.54 9.21
C GLU A 33 21.50 10.74 10.42
N SER A 34 20.41 11.10 11.10
CA SER A 34 20.02 10.47 12.37
C SER A 34 18.96 9.39 12.25
N GLU A 35 18.26 9.28 11.14
CA GLU A 35 17.23 8.25 10.94
C GLU A 35 17.82 6.87 10.58
N GLU A 36 19.11 6.82 10.22
CA GLU A 36 19.80 5.58 9.90
C GLU A 36 20.39 4.87 11.14
N GLU A 37 20.32 5.44 12.33
CA GLU A 37 20.88 4.84 13.56
C GLU A 37 20.00 3.73 14.18
N GLU A 38 18.90 3.32 13.56
CA GLU A 38 18.05 2.28 14.14
C GLU A 38 18.60 0.84 14.02
N GLU A 39 19.69 0.61 13.31
CA GLU A 39 20.27 -0.73 13.16
C GLU A 39 21.80 -0.76 13.36
N GLU A 40 22.34 -0.48 14.52
CA GLU A 40 23.69 -0.96 14.75
C GLU A 40 24.06 -1.27 16.20
N TRP A 41 24.61 -2.45 16.29
CA TRP A 41 25.21 -3.15 17.40
C TRP A 41 26.68 -2.73 17.57
N GLU A 42 27.09 -2.39 18.81
CA GLU A 42 28.47 -2.02 19.15
C GLU A 42 29.42 -3.21 19.23
N PRO A 43 30.69 -3.05 18.92
CA PRO A 43 31.75 -3.73 19.65
C PRO A 43 32.68 -2.78 20.40
N LYS A 44 32.92 -3.13 21.62
CA LYS A 44 33.86 -2.48 22.54
C LYS A 44 35.32 -2.68 22.13
N SER A 45 36.12 -1.63 22.08
CA SER A 45 37.51 -1.76 22.48
C SER A 45 38.10 -0.44 22.99
N LYS A 46 38.81 -0.56 24.11
CA LYS A 46 39.61 0.45 24.78
C LYS A 46 40.91 0.68 24.01
N VAL A 47 41.41 1.89 23.96
CA VAL A 47 42.80 2.23 24.32
C VAL A 47 42.96 3.74 24.49
N ALA A 48 43.75 4.11 25.46
CA ALA A 48 44.08 5.43 25.95
C ALA A 48 45.22 6.09 25.18
N SER A 49 45.23 7.42 25.06
CA SER A 49 46.50 8.16 25.21
C SER A 49 46.30 9.66 25.47
N LYS A 50 47.17 10.13 26.30
CA LYS A 50 47.37 11.40 26.98
C LYS A 50 47.67 12.60 26.08
N ARG A 51 47.21 13.84 26.47
CA ARG A 51 48.13 15.00 26.72
C ARG A 51 47.39 16.27 27.15
N ARG A 52 47.74 16.69 28.38
CA ARG A 52 48.25 17.96 28.97
C ARG A 52 47.41 19.25 28.90
N LEU A 53 47.19 19.63 30.19
CA LEU A 53 46.77 20.89 30.83
C LEU A 53 47.60 22.17 30.49
N PRO A 54 47.15 23.41 30.93
CA PRO A 54 47.45 23.85 32.27
C PRO A 54 46.47 24.76 33.09
N LYS A 55 46.48 24.54 34.41
CA LYS A 55 46.54 25.44 35.63
C LYS A 55 45.48 26.48 35.96
N LYS A 56 44.83 26.29 37.01
CA LYS A 56 44.60 26.71 38.45
C LYS A 56 44.80 28.20 38.81
N PRO A 57 44.27 28.81 39.94
CA PRO A 57 44.36 28.29 41.33
C PRO A 57 43.13 28.52 42.27
N GLU A 58 43.00 27.65 43.24
CA GLU A 58 43.08 27.69 44.72
C GLU A 58 41.95 28.38 45.52
N SER A 59 41.34 27.69 46.48
CA SER A 59 41.70 27.67 47.94
C SER A 59 40.77 26.74 48.75
N LYS A 60 41.38 26.12 49.73
CA LYS A 60 40.94 25.16 50.77
C LYS A 60 40.41 25.87 52.04
N PRO A 61 40.14 25.25 53.23
CA PRO A 61 39.80 23.85 53.61
C PRO A 61 38.88 23.66 54.84
N LYS A 62 38.75 22.36 55.27
CA LYS A 62 38.48 21.85 56.64
C LYS A 62 37.05 21.59 57.08
N LYS A 63 36.68 20.54 57.80
CA LYS A 63 37.20 19.37 58.55
C LYS A 63 35.99 18.49 58.98
N ALA A 64 36.07 17.18 58.87
CA ALA A 64 36.13 16.14 59.95
C ALA A 64 34.79 15.84 60.68
N ALA A 65 34.28 14.63 60.78
CA ALA A 65 34.65 13.49 61.60
C ALA A 65 33.57 12.34 61.43
N ALA A 66 34.08 11.13 61.46
CA ALA A 66 33.34 9.85 61.62
C ALA A 66 33.11 9.60 63.14
N PRO A 67 32.74 8.41 63.73
CA PRO A 67 32.32 7.13 63.08
C PRO A 67 31.25 6.31 63.89
N ARG A 68 31.13 5.01 63.48
CA ARG A 68 30.65 3.82 64.29
C ARG A 68 29.18 3.44 64.04
N SER A 69 28.73 2.18 63.97
CA SER A 69 29.34 0.83 64.01
C SER A 69 28.24 -0.22 63.86
N THR A 70 28.54 -1.30 63.17
CA THR A 70 28.37 -2.73 63.45
C THR A 70 26.97 -3.32 63.26
N VAL A 71 26.76 -4.54 62.75
CA VAL A 71 27.27 -5.90 62.88
C VAL A 71 26.64 -6.82 61.81
N VAL A 72 27.37 -7.47 60.97
CA VAL A 72 27.82 -8.83 60.76
C VAL A 72 26.82 -9.99 60.91
N ARG A 73 26.76 -10.83 59.91
CA ARG A 73 26.87 -12.30 59.84
C ARG A 73 26.58 -12.80 58.42
N LYS A 74 27.54 -13.19 57.64
CA LYS A 74 28.40 -14.39 57.46
C LYS A 74 27.67 -15.73 57.49
N ARG A 75 27.79 -16.46 56.35
CA ARG A 75 28.42 -17.80 56.20
C ARG A 75 28.32 -18.21 54.71
N THR A 76 29.40 -18.23 53.97
CA THR A 76 30.50 -19.19 53.73
C THR A 76 30.03 -20.52 53.12
N ARG A 77 30.45 -20.73 51.89
CA ARG A 77 31.53 -21.53 51.32
C ARG A 77 31.28 -23.04 51.28
N LYS A 78 31.43 -23.67 50.11
CA LYS A 78 32.61 -24.49 49.79
C LYS A 78 32.64 -24.98 48.34
N THR A 79 33.80 -24.85 47.80
CA THR A 79 34.47 -25.39 46.60
C THR A 79 34.86 -26.86 46.77
N ALA A 80 35.01 -27.60 45.65
CA ALA A 80 36.04 -28.56 45.24
C ALA A 80 35.54 -29.33 44.01
N VAL A 81 36.13 -29.31 42.85
CA VAL A 81 37.37 -29.72 42.20
C VAL A 81 37.62 -31.24 42.25
N LYS A 82 37.92 -31.76 41.02
CA LYS A 82 38.64 -32.94 40.57
C LYS A 82 37.84 -34.21 40.26
N GLU A 83 37.98 -34.82 39.14
CA GLU A 83 38.97 -35.48 38.31
C GLU A 83 38.33 -36.75 37.74
N GLU A 84 38.55 -36.94 36.44
CA GLU A 84 38.36 -38.21 35.71
C GLU A 84 39.33 -39.32 36.18
N PRO A 85 39.12 -40.57 35.80
CA PRO A 85 39.40 -41.06 34.47
C PRO A 85 38.66 -42.34 33.99
N ASN A 86 38.56 -42.43 32.64
CA ASN A 86 38.75 -43.58 31.71
C ASN A 86 38.33 -45.01 32.15
N VAL A 87 37.66 -45.75 31.19
CA VAL A 87 38.16 -46.90 30.46
C VAL A 87 37.02 -47.81 29.93
N SER A 88 37.08 -47.97 28.58
CA SER A 88 36.82 -49.17 27.75
C SER A 88 35.44 -49.79 27.59
N LEU A 89 35.12 -49.86 26.32
CA LEU A 89 34.28 -50.86 25.56
C LEU A 89 34.67 -52.32 25.93
N PRO A 90 33.82 -53.36 25.61
CA PRO A 90 33.47 -53.73 24.26
C PRO A 90 32.12 -54.48 24.00
N ILE A 91 31.56 -54.34 22.79
CA ILE A 91 31.21 -55.38 21.79
C ILE A 91 30.07 -56.41 22.04
N ALA A 92 29.25 -56.50 20.99
CA ALA A 92 28.54 -57.63 20.42
C ALA A 92 27.05 -57.80 20.85
N ALA A 93 26.21 -57.68 19.90
CA ALA A 93 25.73 -58.57 18.84
C ALA A 93 24.35 -59.17 19.17
N ASP A 94 23.50 -59.00 18.21
CA ASP A 94 22.56 -59.89 17.59
C ASP A 94 21.17 -60.13 18.18
N GLU A 95 20.27 -59.84 17.27
CA GLU A 95 19.17 -60.65 16.70
C GLU A 95 17.83 -60.72 17.40
N ASP A 96 16.90 -60.31 16.56
CA ASP A 96 15.63 -61.00 16.15
C ASP A 96 14.37 -60.91 16.98
N SER A 97 13.43 -60.45 16.22
CA SER A 97 12.07 -60.89 15.96
C SER A 97 10.91 -60.56 16.91
N LYS A 98 9.98 -59.94 16.25
CA LYS A 98 8.55 -60.22 16.18
C LYS A 98 7.58 -59.90 17.32
N ASP A 99 6.57 -59.17 16.83
CA ASP A 99 5.14 -59.30 17.08
C ASP A 99 4.51 -58.82 18.39
N GLY A 100 3.56 -57.93 18.19
CA GLY A 100 2.33 -58.13 18.90
C GLY A 100 1.72 -56.88 19.60
N LEU A 101 0.88 -56.21 18.89
CA LEU A 101 -0.46 -55.70 19.27
C LEU A 101 -0.80 -55.47 20.77
N LYS A 102 -1.29 -54.29 21.00
CA LYS A 102 -2.54 -53.91 21.70
C LYS A 102 -2.43 -52.83 22.75
N LEU A 103 -3.12 -51.74 22.41
CA LEU A 103 -4.10 -50.96 23.21
C LEU A 103 -4.00 -51.04 24.75
N LEU A 104 -3.96 -49.88 25.37
CA LEU A 104 -5.00 -49.33 26.26
C LEU A 104 -4.52 -48.08 27.02
N HIS A 105 -5.33 -47.06 26.99
CA HIS A 105 -5.43 -45.93 27.95
C HIS A 105 -6.01 -46.44 29.29
N PRO A 106 -6.22 -45.63 30.35
CA PRO A 106 -5.64 -44.35 30.83
C PRO A 106 -5.45 -44.33 32.36
N LYS A 107 -5.13 -43.17 32.94
CA LYS A 107 -5.56 -42.54 34.24
C LYS A 107 -4.43 -41.73 34.87
N GLU A 108 -4.60 -40.46 35.05
CA GLU A 108 -5.12 -39.60 36.13
C GLU A 108 -4.34 -39.59 37.42
N GLU A 109 -4.21 -38.36 37.92
CA GLU A 109 -3.98 -37.87 39.31
C GLU A 109 -2.56 -37.36 39.57
N THR A 110 -2.27 -36.18 40.12
CA THR A 110 -2.97 -35.19 40.95
C THR A 110 -2.05 -33.99 41.20
N ASP A 111 -2.65 -32.83 41.39
CA ASP A 111 -2.13 -31.57 41.94
C ASP A 111 -1.50 -31.70 43.36
N PRO A 112 -0.69 -30.74 43.92
CA PRO A 112 -1.32 -29.51 44.43
C PRO A 112 -0.50 -28.20 44.43
N LYS A 113 -1.26 -27.11 44.48
CA LYS A 113 -0.90 -25.71 44.78
C LYS A 113 -0.26 -25.51 46.20
N PRO A 114 0.28 -24.28 46.60
CA PRO A 114 -0.57 -23.12 46.86
C PRO A 114 0.02 -21.68 46.77
N LYS A 115 -0.89 -20.70 46.60
CA LYS A 115 -1.10 -19.39 47.29
C LYS A 115 -0.06 -18.28 47.17
N THR A 116 -0.31 -17.01 47.05
CA THR A 116 -1.37 -16.06 47.48
C THR A 116 -1.11 -14.68 46.86
N ARG A 117 -1.99 -13.87 46.64
CA ARG A 117 -2.84 -12.77 47.18
C ARG A 117 -2.53 -11.47 46.50
N THR A 118 -3.34 -10.57 46.11
CA THR A 118 -4.66 -9.95 46.29
C THR A 118 -4.61 -8.65 45.48
N LYS A 119 -5.59 -8.01 44.99
CA LYS A 119 -6.90 -7.45 45.35
C LYS A 119 -7.65 -6.90 44.14
N LYS A 120 -9.00 -7.09 44.17
CA LYS A 120 -10.03 -6.45 43.33
C LYS A 120 -10.50 -5.09 43.93
N PRO A 121 -11.25 -4.27 43.18
CA PRO A 121 -12.70 -4.14 43.48
C PRO A 121 -13.58 -4.09 42.21
N LYS A 122 -14.67 -4.71 42.23
CA LYS A 122 -16.09 -4.67 42.52
C LYS A 122 -17.00 -4.12 41.43
N MET A 123 -17.88 -5.03 41.01
CA MET A 123 -19.16 -4.80 40.29
C MET A 123 -20.33 -4.50 41.27
N PRO A 124 -21.51 -4.18 40.75
CA PRO A 124 -22.74 -4.87 41.20
C PRO A 124 -23.52 -5.47 40.00
N GLN A 125 -23.92 -6.67 40.08
CA GLN A 125 -25.13 -7.50 40.32
C GLN A 125 -26.42 -6.89 39.72
N GLY A 126 -27.30 -7.63 39.07
CA GLY A 126 -27.72 -9.05 39.02
C GLY A 126 -28.97 -9.11 38.17
N THR A 127 -29.43 -10.17 37.64
CA THR A 127 -30.32 -11.20 38.19
C THR A 127 -30.60 -12.28 37.14
N LYS A 128 -30.48 -13.51 37.48
CA LYS A 128 -31.15 -14.76 37.31
C LYS A 128 -32.37 -14.81 36.34
N ILE A 129 -32.66 -15.85 35.55
CA ILE A 129 -33.10 -17.23 35.90
C ILE A 129 -33.30 -18.08 34.64
N ASN A 130 -32.94 -19.30 34.70
CA ASN A 130 -33.44 -20.68 34.52
C ASN A 130 -33.55 -21.35 33.16
N VAL A 131 -32.96 -22.51 33.18
CA VAL A 131 -33.00 -23.67 32.31
C VAL A 131 -34.35 -24.41 32.48
N ILE A 132 -34.93 -24.96 31.37
CA ILE A 132 -35.62 -26.26 31.35
C ILE A 132 -35.54 -26.83 29.93
N GLN A 133 -35.18 -28.12 29.88
CA GLN A 133 -35.21 -29.06 28.75
C GLN A 133 -36.63 -29.57 28.51
N GLY A 134 -36.93 -29.95 27.26
CA GLY A 134 -38.09 -30.81 26.98
C GLY A 134 -38.29 -31.12 25.50
N LYS A 135 -38.26 -32.36 25.20
CA LYS A 135 -38.32 -33.15 23.98
C LYS A 135 -39.54 -32.96 23.05
N MET A 136 -39.26 -33.23 21.76
CA MET A 136 -39.99 -34.01 20.70
C MET A 136 -41.54 -34.08 20.77
N ASP A 137 -42.20 -33.78 19.67
CA ASP A 137 -42.75 -34.68 18.64
C ASP A 137 -43.77 -34.00 17.73
N ASN A 138 -43.65 -34.31 16.46
CA ASN A 138 -44.53 -34.42 15.30
C ASN A 138 -45.97 -33.86 15.26
N LEU A 139 -46.28 -33.41 14.02
CA LEU A 139 -47.47 -33.63 13.18
C LEU A 139 -48.36 -32.40 12.85
N ASP A 140 -48.33 -32.14 11.54
CA ASP A 140 -49.39 -31.82 10.59
C ASP A 140 -50.36 -30.64 10.75
N SER A 141 -50.40 -29.98 9.59
CA SER A 141 -51.54 -29.47 8.80
C SER A 141 -52.22 -28.14 9.18
N ASP A 142 -52.24 -27.33 8.18
CA ASP A 142 -53.30 -26.52 7.62
C ASP A 142 -53.76 -25.17 8.20
N GLU A 143 -53.84 -24.26 7.26
CA GLU A 143 -54.78 -23.11 7.09
C GLU A 143 -54.40 -21.71 7.59
N ILE A 144 -54.33 -20.83 6.61
CA ILE A 144 -54.34 -19.36 6.61
C ILE A 144 -55.80 -18.90 7.00
N PRO A 145 -56.08 -17.67 7.52
CA PRO A 145 -55.53 -16.37 7.12
C PRO A 145 -55.49 -15.24 8.18
N SER A 146 -54.73 -14.20 7.73
CA SER A 146 -55.02 -12.74 7.89
C SER A 146 -54.82 -12.03 9.22
N THR A 147 -54.08 -10.92 8.98
CA THR A 147 -54.21 -9.53 9.50
C THR A 147 -53.28 -9.09 10.64
N SER A 148 -52.67 -7.93 10.27
CA SER A 148 -52.18 -6.82 11.11
C SER A 148 -50.80 -6.85 11.74
N ALA A 149 -49.97 -5.94 11.23
CA ALA A 149 -48.78 -5.36 11.85
C ALA A 149 -49.12 -4.61 13.17
N PRO A 150 -48.18 -4.04 13.94
CA PRO A 150 -46.71 -3.92 13.78
C PRO A 150 -45.91 -4.14 15.10
N LEU A 151 -44.62 -4.11 15.05
CA LEU A 151 -43.65 -3.41 15.90
C LEU A 151 -42.29 -4.13 16.03
N MET A 152 -41.28 -3.48 15.48
CA MET A 152 -39.95 -3.18 16.00
C MET A 152 -39.33 -4.11 17.04
N GLU A 153 -38.16 -4.69 16.68
CA GLU A 153 -36.98 -4.63 17.55
C GLU A 153 -35.70 -4.89 16.75
N ASN A 154 -34.66 -4.10 17.09
CA ASN A 154 -33.36 -4.04 16.45
C ASN A 154 -32.44 -5.12 16.99
N GLU A 155 -31.82 -5.91 16.14
CA GLU A 155 -30.55 -6.57 16.45
C GLU A 155 -29.49 -6.27 15.40
N VAL A 156 -28.34 -5.81 15.93
CA VAL A 156 -27.11 -5.54 15.19
C VAL A 156 -26.48 -6.88 14.84
N LYS A 157 -26.49 -7.25 13.56
CA LYS A 157 -25.67 -8.34 13.02
C LYS A 157 -24.59 -7.81 12.12
N GLN A 158 -23.38 -8.31 12.35
CA GLN A 158 -22.23 -8.16 11.49
C GLN A 158 -22.55 -8.72 10.11
N GLU A 159 -22.52 -7.86 9.09
CA GLU A 159 -22.77 -8.27 7.71
C GLU A 159 -21.49 -8.83 7.09
N LYS A 160 -21.55 -10.08 6.72
CA LYS A 160 -20.76 -10.70 5.67
C LYS A 160 -21.38 -10.29 4.34
N TYR A 161 -20.65 -9.57 3.53
CA TYR A 161 -21.07 -9.28 2.17
C TYR A 161 -20.83 -10.50 1.27
N GLU A 162 -21.90 -11.23 0.99
CA GLU A 162 -22.06 -12.07 -0.20
C GLU A 162 -23.43 -11.74 -0.76
N GLU A 163 -23.51 -10.89 -1.78
CA GLU A 163 -24.73 -10.72 -2.57
C GLU A 163 -24.46 -11.09 -4.03
N ASP A 164 -25.05 -12.21 -4.43
CA ASP A 164 -25.29 -12.59 -5.81
C ASP A 164 -26.46 -11.74 -6.35
N PHE A 165 -26.16 -10.78 -7.22
CA PHE A 165 -27.17 -10.12 -8.04
C PHE A 165 -27.16 -10.67 -9.45
N THR A 166 -28.20 -11.41 -9.80
CA THR A 166 -28.57 -11.72 -11.18
C THR A 166 -29.32 -10.53 -11.76
N PHE A 167 -28.75 -9.89 -12.79
CA PHE A 167 -29.43 -8.89 -13.61
C PHE A 167 -29.71 -9.44 -15.00
N ASP A 168 -30.98 -9.38 -15.41
CA ASP A 168 -31.41 -9.54 -16.80
C ASP A 168 -31.05 -8.27 -17.59
N GLU A 169 -30.36 -8.44 -18.72
CA GLU A 169 -29.89 -7.36 -19.57
C GLU A 169 -30.97 -6.83 -20.51
N PRO A 170 -30.95 -5.51 -20.81
CA PRO A 170 -31.39 -4.97 -22.08
C PRO A 170 -30.21 -4.54 -22.97
N PRO A 171 -30.37 -4.52 -24.31
CA PRO A 171 -29.29 -4.51 -25.29
C PRO A 171 -28.52 -3.19 -25.33
N LEU A 172 -27.20 -3.32 -25.49
CA LEU A 172 -26.21 -2.28 -25.68
C LEU A 172 -26.57 -1.25 -26.73
N LYS A 173 -26.87 -0.02 -26.31
CA LYS A 173 -26.88 1.15 -27.20
C LYS A 173 -25.50 1.76 -27.26
N ARG A 174 -24.92 1.76 -28.48
CA ARG A 174 -23.69 2.45 -28.85
C ARG A 174 -23.75 3.91 -28.39
N ILE A 175 -22.81 4.32 -27.55
CA ILE A 175 -22.59 5.72 -27.20
C ILE A 175 -21.80 6.35 -28.37
N LYS A 176 -22.48 7.20 -29.13
CA LYS A 176 -21.83 8.06 -30.11
C LYS A 176 -21.20 9.24 -29.38
N LEU A 177 -19.92 9.44 -29.65
CA LEU A 177 -19.20 10.66 -29.28
C LEU A 177 -19.87 11.85 -30.00
N THR A 178 -20.60 12.67 -29.28
CA THR A 178 -21.05 13.97 -29.78
C THR A 178 -20.65 15.03 -28.74
N THR A 179 -19.94 16.01 -29.23
CA THR A 179 -19.63 17.28 -28.57
C THR A 179 -20.85 17.88 -27.90
N LEU A 180 -20.75 18.22 -26.63
CA LEU A 180 -21.81 18.85 -25.84
C LEU A 180 -22.00 20.32 -26.24
N PRO A 181 -23.26 20.76 -26.48
CA PRO A 181 -23.61 22.17 -26.38
C PRO A 181 -24.06 22.47 -24.95
N GLN A 182 -23.64 23.62 -24.44
CA GLN A 182 -24.11 24.18 -23.17
C GLN A 182 -25.64 24.37 -23.23
N GLY A 183 -26.36 23.73 -22.32
CA GLY A 183 -27.81 23.93 -22.18
C GLY A 183 -28.44 23.07 -21.08
N LYS A 184 -29.00 23.74 -20.13
CA LYS A 184 -30.02 23.42 -19.09
C LYS A 184 -30.35 21.94 -18.76
N PRO A 185 -30.54 21.56 -17.48
CA PRO A 185 -30.77 20.19 -17.03
C PRO A 185 -32.13 19.67 -17.51
N VAL A 186 -32.09 18.55 -18.21
CA VAL A 186 -33.28 17.78 -18.64
C VAL A 186 -33.58 16.72 -17.59
N LYS A 187 -34.75 16.76 -17.01
CA LYS A 187 -35.29 15.73 -16.12
C LYS A 187 -35.63 14.48 -16.93
N HIS A 188 -35.02 13.34 -16.57
CA HIS A 188 -35.43 12.02 -17.11
C HIS A 188 -36.48 11.38 -16.21
N PRO A 189 -37.56 10.83 -16.73
CA PRO A 189 -38.52 10.05 -15.96
C PRO A 189 -38.14 8.55 -15.97
N GLY A 190 -38.14 7.94 -14.81
CA GLY A 190 -38.15 6.49 -14.61
C GLY A 190 -36.88 5.91 -14.04
N SER A 191 -36.66 5.97 -12.73
CA SER A 191 -35.71 5.15 -12.02
C SER A 191 -36.38 4.49 -10.82
N THR A 192 -36.28 3.20 -10.79
CA THR A 192 -36.43 2.30 -9.66
C THR A 192 -35.64 2.78 -8.45
N LYS A 193 -36.19 2.59 -7.30
CA LYS A 193 -35.72 2.89 -5.94
C LYS A 193 -34.17 2.98 -5.77
N HIS A 194 -33.60 4.12 -6.12
CA HIS A 194 -32.32 4.55 -5.62
C HIS A 194 -32.56 5.25 -4.29
N GLN A 195 -31.81 4.84 -3.26
CA GLN A 195 -31.68 5.61 -2.04
C GLN A 195 -31.41 7.06 -2.43
N GLU A 196 -32.25 7.99 -1.96
CA GLU A 196 -32.01 9.42 -2.08
C GLU A 196 -30.65 9.70 -1.43
N GLU A 197 -29.59 9.76 -2.22
CA GLU A 197 -28.31 10.32 -1.80
C GLU A 197 -28.63 11.77 -1.40
N LEU A 198 -28.41 12.10 -0.14
CA LEU A 198 -28.57 13.45 0.34
C LEU A 198 -27.56 14.31 -0.42
N GLU A 199 -28.05 15.18 -1.29
CA GLU A 199 -27.22 16.10 -2.05
C GLU A 199 -26.52 17.04 -1.06
N MET A 200 -25.19 17.01 -1.08
CA MET A 200 -24.36 17.97 -0.36
C MET A 200 -24.46 19.32 -1.08
N ASN A 201 -24.17 20.43 -0.39
CA ASN A 201 -24.17 21.77 -0.99
C ASN A 201 -22.93 22.04 -1.87
N TRP A 202 -22.20 21.01 -2.22
CA TRP A 202 -21.04 21.06 -3.11
C TRP A 202 -21.11 19.95 -4.16
N ASP A 203 -20.62 20.25 -5.37
CA ASP A 203 -20.51 19.27 -6.44
C ASP A 203 -19.29 18.35 -6.23
N ILE A 204 -19.51 17.04 -6.29
CA ILE A 204 -18.45 16.04 -6.08
C ILE A 204 -17.39 16.11 -7.18
N VAL A 205 -17.77 16.42 -8.42
CA VAL A 205 -16.84 16.54 -9.54
C VAL A 205 -15.91 17.71 -9.34
N GLN A 206 -16.48 18.86 -8.95
CA GLN A 206 -15.71 20.08 -8.70
C GLN A 206 -14.74 19.91 -7.53
N VAL A 207 -15.19 19.37 -6.40
CA VAL A 207 -14.34 19.17 -5.22
C VAL A 207 -13.27 18.11 -5.49
N LEU A 208 -13.59 17.06 -6.27
CA LEU A 208 -12.61 16.05 -6.67
C LEU A 208 -11.53 16.67 -7.56
N SER A 209 -11.91 17.46 -8.54
CA SER A 209 -11.00 18.22 -9.41
C SER A 209 -10.07 19.15 -8.62
N GLU A 210 -10.63 19.93 -7.67
CA GLU A 210 -9.86 20.82 -6.80
C GLU A 210 -8.82 20.09 -5.95
N ARG A 211 -9.13 18.86 -5.49
CA ARG A 211 -8.23 18.09 -4.61
C ARG A 211 -7.15 17.31 -5.36
N THR A 212 -7.47 16.82 -6.55
CA THR A 212 -6.56 15.98 -7.35
C THR A 212 -5.83 16.77 -8.43
N ASN A 213 -6.20 18.04 -8.64
CA ASN A 213 -5.68 18.88 -9.72
C ASN A 213 -5.85 18.23 -11.11
N ILE A 214 -6.97 17.53 -11.30
CA ILE A 214 -7.36 16.87 -12.56
C ILE A 214 -8.57 17.59 -13.12
N GLU A 215 -8.67 17.70 -14.44
CA GLU A 215 -9.76 18.41 -15.10
C GLU A 215 -11.15 17.83 -14.76
N PRO A 216 -12.18 18.68 -14.58
CA PRO A 216 -13.52 18.24 -14.15
C PRO A 216 -14.15 17.19 -15.07
N TRP A 217 -13.96 17.27 -16.39
CA TRP A 217 -14.52 16.30 -17.33
C TRP A 217 -13.87 14.90 -17.15
N VAL A 218 -12.57 14.85 -16.84
CA VAL A 218 -11.86 13.59 -16.54
C VAL A 218 -12.40 12.99 -15.24
N CYS A 219 -12.55 13.82 -14.19
CA CYS A 219 -13.14 13.40 -12.92
C CYS A 219 -14.56 12.84 -13.11
N ALA A 220 -15.39 13.49 -13.93
CA ALA A 220 -16.73 13.01 -14.23
C ALA A 220 -16.73 11.65 -14.94
N ASN A 221 -15.84 11.46 -15.92
CA ASN A 221 -15.68 10.18 -16.62
C ASN A 221 -15.19 9.07 -15.66
N ILE A 222 -14.22 9.38 -14.79
CA ILE A 222 -13.72 8.41 -13.80
C ILE A 222 -14.84 8.00 -12.83
N ILE A 223 -15.64 8.95 -12.34
CA ILE A 223 -16.78 8.64 -11.47
C ILE A 223 -17.77 7.70 -12.18
N CYS A 224 -18.06 7.95 -13.45
CA CYS A 224 -18.91 7.06 -14.26
C CYS A 224 -18.29 5.68 -14.41
N LEU A 225 -17.00 5.60 -14.75
CA LEU A 225 -16.30 4.32 -14.93
C LEU A 225 -16.28 3.49 -13.64
N PHE A 226 -16.04 4.13 -12.48
CA PHE A 226 -16.08 3.43 -11.18
C PHE A 226 -17.50 3.04 -10.76
N ARG A 227 -18.51 3.84 -11.09
CA ARG A 227 -19.91 3.47 -10.87
C ARG A 227 -20.31 2.27 -11.70
N ASP A 228 -19.75 2.14 -12.90
CA ASP A 228 -19.94 1.00 -13.79
C ASP A 228 -19.01 -0.17 -13.43
N GLU A 229 -18.48 -0.20 -12.21
CA GLU A 229 -17.63 -1.28 -11.64
C GLU A 229 -16.42 -1.64 -12.51
N ASN A 230 -15.83 -0.67 -13.22
CA ASN A 230 -14.58 -0.90 -13.92
C ASN A 230 -13.39 -0.86 -12.99
N THR A 231 -12.48 -1.82 -13.14
CA THR A 231 -11.24 -1.93 -12.37
C THR A 231 -10.17 -0.97 -12.88
N ILE A 232 -9.24 -0.55 -12.01
CA ILE A 232 -8.14 0.34 -12.40
C ILE A 232 -7.29 -0.24 -13.54
N PRO A 233 -6.87 -1.53 -13.53
CA PRO A 233 -6.11 -2.09 -14.66
C PRO A 233 -6.86 -2.07 -15.98
N PHE A 234 -8.18 -2.30 -15.94
CA PHE A 234 -9.00 -2.25 -17.14
C PHE A 234 -9.11 -0.82 -17.70
N ILE A 235 -9.35 0.17 -16.83
CA ILE A 235 -9.39 1.59 -17.22
C ILE A 235 -8.05 2.02 -17.82
N ALA A 236 -6.96 1.74 -17.12
CA ALA A 236 -5.60 2.14 -17.51
C ALA A 236 -5.14 1.52 -18.83
N ARG A 237 -5.67 0.35 -19.24
CA ARG A 237 -5.32 -0.30 -20.50
C ARG A 237 -6.35 -0.08 -21.61
N TYR A 238 -7.64 -0.22 -21.34
CA TYR A 238 -8.68 -0.28 -22.37
C TYR A 238 -9.61 0.94 -22.42
N ARG A 239 -9.46 1.92 -21.52
CA ARG A 239 -10.26 3.14 -21.44
C ARG A 239 -9.42 4.40 -21.22
N LYS A 240 -8.14 4.33 -21.62
CA LYS A 240 -7.11 5.34 -21.33
C LYS A 240 -7.49 6.73 -21.86
N GLU A 241 -8.13 6.79 -23.00
CA GLU A 241 -8.60 8.04 -23.64
C GLU A 241 -9.70 8.76 -22.86
N LEU A 242 -10.59 8.01 -22.22
CA LEU A 242 -11.67 8.58 -21.42
C LEU A 242 -11.15 9.26 -20.13
N VAL A 243 -9.94 8.93 -19.74
CA VAL A 243 -9.30 9.45 -18.53
C VAL A 243 -8.05 10.30 -18.82
N ASN A 244 -7.97 10.87 -20.01
CA ASN A 244 -6.87 11.72 -20.46
C ASN A 244 -5.48 11.08 -20.23
N ASN A 245 -5.35 9.81 -20.57
CA ASN A 245 -4.13 9.01 -20.44
C ASN A 245 -3.54 8.91 -19.02
N LEU A 246 -4.37 9.07 -17.98
CA LEU A 246 -3.91 8.90 -16.59
C LEU A 246 -3.37 7.48 -16.35
N GLU A 247 -2.26 7.43 -15.64
CA GLU A 247 -1.66 6.18 -15.17
C GLU A 247 -2.39 5.63 -13.94
N ALA A 248 -2.15 4.35 -13.63
CA ALA A 248 -2.84 3.64 -12.54
C ALA A 248 -2.64 4.29 -11.17
N ASP A 249 -1.49 4.93 -10.90
CA ASP A 249 -1.23 5.63 -9.64
C ASP A 249 -2.16 6.84 -9.46
N ALA A 250 -2.32 7.65 -10.51
CA ALA A 250 -3.24 8.78 -10.50
C ALA A 250 -4.70 8.31 -10.38
N LEU A 251 -5.09 7.23 -11.06
CA LEU A 251 -6.43 6.64 -10.93
C LEU A 251 -6.71 6.15 -9.50
N ARG A 252 -5.70 5.58 -8.81
CA ARG A 252 -5.81 5.19 -7.38
C ARG A 252 -6.00 6.40 -6.46
N GLU A 253 -5.26 7.47 -6.71
CA GLU A 253 -5.40 8.72 -5.95
C GLU A 253 -6.80 9.32 -6.11
N VAL A 254 -7.32 9.37 -7.34
CA VAL A 254 -8.69 9.82 -7.62
C VAL A 254 -9.71 8.92 -6.93
N GLN A 255 -9.56 7.59 -7.02
CA GLN A 255 -10.45 6.64 -6.36
C GLN A 255 -10.47 6.84 -4.85
N GLN A 256 -9.31 6.97 -4.22
CA GLN A 256 -9.19 7.19 -2.79
C GLN A 256 -9.83 8.50 -2.36
N THR A 257 -9.57 9.60 -3.08
CA THR A 257 -10.16 10.90 -2.79
C THR A 257 -11.68 10.88 -2.97
N LEU A 258 -12.18 10.20 -3.99
CA LEU A 258 -13.61 9.99 -4.22
C LEU A 258 -14.27 9.23 -3.06
N GLU A 259 -13.64 8.16 -2.57
CA GLU A 259 -14.15 7.39 -1.42
C GLU A 259 -14.10 8.20 -0.11
N GLU A 260 -13.10 9.06 0.08
CA GLU A 260 -13.07 10.01 1.19
C GLU A 260 -14.27 10.96 1.14
N LEU A 261 -14.56 11.56 -0.02
CA LEU A 261 -15.72 12.46 -0.22
C LEU A 261 -17.05 11.73 -0.01
N ARG A 262 -17.19 10.53 -0.55
CA ARG A 262 -18.37 9.68 -0.32
C ARG A 262 -18.54 9.33 1.17
N THR A 263 -17.44 9.09 1.87
CA THR A 263 -17.44 8.82 3.31
C THR A 263 -17.90 10.04 4.11
N VAL A 264 -17.47 11.25 3.73
CA VAL A 264 -17.96 12.50 4.32
C VAL A 264 -19.46 12.63 4.12
N ALA A 265 -19.96 12.49 2.90
CA ALA A 265 -21.38 12.58 2.58
C ALA A 265 -22.22 11.56 3.36
N LYS A 266 -21.80 10.26 3.37
CA LYS A 266 -22.48 9.20 4.14
C LYS A 266 -22.53 9.52 5.64
N LYS A 267 -21.40 9.94 6.24
CA LYS A 267 -21.35 10.28 7.67
C LYS A 267 -22.16 11.53 7.99
N THR A 268 -22.19 12.52 7.10
CA THR A 268 -23.04 13.72 7.22
C THR A 268 -24.49 13.33 7.22
N HIS A 269 -24.93 12.49 6.28
CA HIS A 269 -26.30 12.00 6.22
C HIS A 269 -26.71 11.27 7.51
N VAL A 270 -25.90 10.34 8.00
CA VAL A 270 -26.15 9.63 9.27
C VAL A 270 -26.22 10.59 10.43
N THR A 271 -25.37 11.61 10.47
CA THR A 271 -25.36 12.63 11.53
C THR A 271 -26.61 13.49 11.48
N ILE A 272 -27.05 13.92 10.30
CA ILE A 272 -28.31 14.65 10.09
C ILE A 272 -29.49 13.83 10.58
N GLN A 273 -29.58 12.54 10.19
CA GLN A 273 -30.66 11.65 10.62
C GLN A 273 -30.68 11.48 12.15
N LYS A 274 -29.52 11.34 12.80
CA LYS A 274 -29.42 11.25 14.26
C LYS A 274 -29.94 12.53 14.94
N ILE A 275 -29.46 13.70 14.49
CA ILE A 275 -29.86 15.01 15.04
C ILE A 275 -31.35 15.27 14.78
N LYS A 276 -31.88 14.87 13.59
CA LYS A 276 -33.31 14.98 13.27
C LYS A 276 -34.17 14.12 14.18
N LYS A 277 -33.75 12.86 14.46
CA LYS A 277 -34.43 11.97 15.41
C LYS A 277 -34.47 12.55 16.84
N GLU A 278 -33.47 13.34 17.23
CA GLU A 278 -33.42 14.02 18.52
C GLU A 278 -34.23 15.35 18.54
N GLY A 279 -34.85 15.73 17.42
CA GLY A 279 -35.62 16.99 17.32
C GLY A 279 -34.78 18.26 17.39
N LYS A 280 -33.45 18.18 17.24
CA LYS A 280 -32.50 19.29 17.40
C LYS A 280 -32.02 19.91 16.10
N LEU A 281 -32.56 19.49 14.96
CA LEU A 281 -32.11 19.94 13.62
C LEU A 281 -32.78 21.30 13.31
N SER A 282 -31.95 22.35 13.24
CA SER A 282 -32.37 23.66 12.72
C SER A 282 -31.97 23.81 11.24
N GLY A 283 -32.62 24.72 10.48
CA GLY A 283 -32.26 24.99 9.10
C GLY A 283 -30.80 25.43 8.92
N SER A 284 -30.32 26.31 9.83
CA SER A 284 -28.93 26.78 9.83
C SER A 284 -27.93 25.63 10.10
N LEU A 285 -28.29 24.73 11.02
CA LEU A 285 -27.45 23.55 11.30
C LEU A 285 -27.42 22.58 10.11
N LEU A 286 -28.56 22.36 9.44
CA LEU A 286 -28.64 21.52 8.25
C LEU A 286 -27.72 22.06 7.15
N THR A 287 -27.80 23.37 6.87
CA THR A 287 -26.91 24.02 5.89
C THR A 287 -25.44 23.90 6.29
N ALA A 288 -25.09 24.11 7.56
CA ALA A 288 -23.72 23.96 8.04
C ALA A 288 -23.19 22.52 7.88
N LEU A 289 -24.02 21.50 8.14
CA LEU A 289 -23.65 20.10 7.95
C LEU A 289 -23.48 19.75 6.47
N LEU A 290 -24.36 20.22 5.59
CA LEU A 290 -24.28 19.95 4.16
C LEU A 290 -23.10 20.65 3.46
N ASN A 291 -22.58 21.70 4.07
CA ASN A 291 -21.38 22.41 3.57
C ASN A 291 -20.05 21.72 3.96
N CYS A 292 -20.04 20.75 4.88
CA CYS A 292 -18.81 20.10 5.32
C CYS A 292 -18.15 19.33 4.19
N LYS A 293 -16.88 19.64 3.90
CA LYS A 293 -16.06 18.94 2.91
C LYS A 293 -15.09 17.91 3.53
N THR A 294 -14.92 17.95 4.88
CA THR A 294 -14.02 17.06 5.62
C THR A 294 -14.68 16.45 6.85
N LEU A 295 -14.12 15.35 7.35
CA LEU A 295 -14.61 14.72 8.58
C LEU A 295 -14.34 15.60 9.80
N ASP A 296 -13.27 16.38 9.83
CA ASP A 296 -12.92 17.29 10.92
C ASP A 296 -13.93 18.44 11.01
N GLU A 297 -14.39 18.96 9.87
CA GLU A 297 -15.48 19.92 9.82
C GLU A 297 -16.81 19.35 10.33
N LEU A 298 -17.15 18.15 9.85
CA LEU A 298 -18.35 17.46 10.30
C LEU A 298 -18.31 17.20 11.80
N ASP A 299 -17.18 16.78 12.33
CA ASP A 299 -16.99 16.56 13.75
C ASP A 299 -17.08 17.83 14.56
N HIS A 300 -16.56 18.95 14.06
CA HIS A 300 -16.65 20.26 14.69
C HIS A 300 -18.10 20.76 14.77
N VAL A 301 -18.83 20.73 13.65
CA VAL A 301 -20.22 21.18 13.58
C VAL A 301 -21.15 20.29 14.39
N SER A 302 -20.94 18.97 14.37
CA SER A 302 -21.79 17.98 15.06
C SER A 302 -21.43 17.78 16.54
N ALA A 303 -20.25 18.19 17.00
CA ALA A 303 -19.77 17.95 18.36
C ALA A 303 -20.78 18.30 19.49
N PRO A 304 -21.53 19.44 19.43
CA PRO A 304 -22.50 19.77 20.45
C PRO A 304 -23.70 18.81 20.52
N TYR A 305 -23.95 18.07 19.46
CA TYR A 305 -25.12 17.21 19.31
C TYR A 305 -24.81 15.72 19.49
N LYS A 306 -23.54 15.37 19.78
CA LYS A 306 -23.14 13.98 20.05
C LYS A 306 -23.76 13.50 21.37
N THR A 307 -24.39 12.35 21.38
CA THR A 307 -25.06 11.73 22.54
C THR A 307 -24.06 11.58 23.70
N GLY A 308 -24.42 12.03 24.90
CA GLY A 308 -23.54 12.03 26.07
C GLY A 308 -22.63 13.27 26.22
N SER A 309 -22.67 14.20 25.29
CA SER A 309 -21.96 15.48 25.40
C SER A 309 -22.55 16.30 26.53
N LYS A 310 -21.70 16.75 27.47
CA LYS A 310 -22.06 17.82 28.38
C LYS A 310 -22.33 19.05 27.52
N GLY A 311 -23.51 19.64 27.58
CA GLY A 311 -23.91 20.80 26.77
C GLY A 311 -22.83 21.88 26.74
N THR A 312 -22.57 22.43 25.55
CA THR A 312 -21.58 23.51 25.36
C THR A 312 -22.00 24.74 26.17
N LYS A 313 -21.08 25.67 26.44
CA LYS A 313 -21.38 26.94 27.08
C LYS A 313 -22.49 27.70 26.32
N ALA A 314 -22.39 27.74 24.99
CA ALA A 314 -23.39 28.35 24.11
C ALA A 314 -24.74 27.64 24.20
N GLN A 315 -24.80 26.32 24.22
CA GLN A 315 -26.05 25.58 24.33
C GLN A 315 -26.76 25.82 25.68
N ARG A 316 -25.98 25.90 26.77
CA ARG A 316 -26.52 26.26 28.07
C ARG A 316 -27.09 27.69 28.10
N ALA A 317 -26.39 28.65 27.49
CA ALA A 317 -26.86 30.01 27.36
C ALA A 317 -28.14 30.12 26.48
N LYS A 318 -28.22 29.34 25.39
CA LYS A 318 -29.46 29.23 24.59
C LYS A 318 -30.64 28.67 25.39
N GLN A 319 -30.39 27.64 26.23
CA GLN A 319 -31.41 27.06 27.10
C GLN A 319 -31.92 28.06 28.17
N LEU A 320 -31.07 29.03 28.54
CA LEU A 320 -31.47 30.14 29.44
C LEU A 320 -32.28 31.24 28.72
N GLY A 321 -32.49 31.13 27.39
CA GLY A 321 -33.27 32.10 26.61
C GLY A 321 -32.48 33.30 26.11
N LEU A 322 -31.14 33.28 26.10
CA LEU A 322 -30.30 34.39 25.66
C LEU A 322 -30.06 34.44 24.11
N GLU A 323 -30.62 33.53 23.35
CA GLU A 323 -30.43 33.53 21.89
C GLU A 323 -30.99 34.75 21.17
N PRO A 324 -32.24 35.27 21.54
CA PRO A 324 -32.75 36.50 20.95
C PRO A 324 -31.83 37.70 21.22
N ALA A 325 -31.26 37.82 22.44
CA ALA A 325 -30.32 38.89 22.77
C ALA A 325 -29.06 38.85 21.90
N ALA A 326 -28.51 37.65 21.62
CA ALA A 326 -27.36 37.49 20.77
C ALA A 326 -27.66 37.87 19.31
N ILE A 327 -28.83 37.50 18.78
CA ILE A 327 -29.28 37.87 17.44
C ILE A 327 -29.53 39.39 17.35
N SER A 328 -30.23 39.95 18.31
CA SER A 328 -30.52 41.40 18.34
C SER A 328 -29.27 42.26 18.42
N LEU A 329 -28.18 41.79 19.06
CA LEU A 329 -26.91 42.50 19.07
C LEU A 329 -26.35 42.73 17.65
N ILE A 330 -26.55 41.78 16.72
CA ILE A 330 -26.12 41.90 15.34
C ILE A 330 -27.18 42.64 14.49
N GLU A 331 -28.45 42.32 14.64
CA GLU A 331 -29.51 42.79 13.76
C GLU A 331 -30.12 44.13 14.17
N ASN A 332 -30.43 44.30 15.47
CA ASN A 332 -31.05 45.52 16.00
C ASN A 332 -30.50 45.91 17.38
N PRO A 333 -29.25 46.34 17.49
CA PRO A 333 -28.58 46.64 18.74
C PRO A 333 -29.16 47.87 19.48
N VAL A 334 -29.90 48.74 18.77
CA VAL A 334 -30.47 49.96 19.34
C VAL A 334 -31.51 49.64 20.43
N GLU A 335 -32.35 48.65 20.17
CA GLU A 335 -33.44 48.23 21.07
C GLU A 335 -33.00 47.25 22.15
N LEU A 336 -31.75 46.74 22.05
CA LEU A 336 -31.27 45.72 22.96
C LEU A 336 -30.89 46.28 24.32
N SER A 337 -31.65 45.88 25.36
CA SER A 337 -31.31 46.07 26.77
C SER A 337 -30.99 44.72 27.43
N LEU A 338 -29.72 44.50 27.81
CA LEU A 338 -29.31 43.28 28.50
C LEU A 338 -29.84 43.16 29.92
N PHE A 339 -30.24 44.30 30.54
CA PHE A 339 -30.82 44.32 31.86
C PHE A 339 -32.18 43.59 31.92
N SER A 340 -32.95 43.57 30.84
CA SER A 340 -34.23 42.88 30.76
C SER A 340 -34.12 41.34 30.87
N TYR A 341 -32.92 40.79 30.66
CA TYR A 341 -32.66 39.36 30.77
C TYR A 341 -32.16 38.92 32.14
N ILE A 342 -31.96 39.86 33.08
CA ILE A 342 -31.51 39.52 34.43
C ILE A 342 -32.68 38.88 35.20
N LYS A 343 -32.41 37.68 35.72
CA LYS A 343 -33.32 36.92 36.58
C LYS A 343 -32.58 36.47 37.84
N PRO A 344 -32.74 37.15 38.98
CA PRO A 344 -31.97 36.90 40.20
C PRO A 344 -32.03 35.45 40.70
N ASN A 345 -33.14 34.77 40.42
CA ASN A 345 -33.38 33.39 40.87
C ASN A 345 -32.89 32.32 39.94
N VAL A 346 -32.28 32.67 38.78
CA VAL A 346 -31.82 31.71 37.77
C VAL A 346 -30.32 31.79 37.68
N LYS A 347 -29.63 30.72 38.07
CA LYS A 347 -28.16 30.60 37.95
C LYS A 347 -27.71 30.76 36.49
N GLY A 348 -26.85 31.74 36.25
CA GLY A 348 -26.40 32.12 34.91
C GLY A 348 -27.12 33.30 34.29
N LEU A 349 -28.09 33.90 35.02
CA LEU A 349 -28.78 35.17 34.71
C LEU A 349 -28.88 36.08 35.91
N THR A 350 -28.14 35.82 36.99
CA THR A 350 -28.24 36.57 38.26
C THR A 350 -27.63 37.97 38.18
N THR A 351 -26.62 38.13 37.35
CA THR A 351 -25.89 39.39 37.17
C THR A 351 -25.77 39.74 35.69
N ILE A 352 -25.53 41.01 35.40
CA ILE A 352 -25.32 41.50 34.03
C ILE A 352 -24.12 40.79 33.36
N GLN A 353 -23.05 40.54 34.15
CA GLN A 353 -21.85 39.84 33.64
C GLN A 353 -22.17 38.41 33.23
N GLU A 354 -23.05 37.69 33.92
CA GLU A 354 -23.49 36.34 33.53
C GLU A 354 -24.31 36.38 32.24
N VAL A 355 -25.18 37.38 32.06
CA VAL A 355 -25.96 37.58 30.83
C VAL A 355 -25.03 37.92 29.68
N GLU A 356 -24.09 38.87 29.85
CA GLU A 356 -23.05 39.21 28.85
C GLU A 356 -22.22 38.00 28.43
N ALA A 357 -21.72 37.23 29.41
CA ALA A 357 -20.97 36.02 29.15
C ALA A 357 -21.80 34.97 28.41
N GLY A 358 -23.11 34.87 28.71
CA GLY A 358 -24.03 33.98 27.97
C GLY A 358 -24.20 34.40 26.53
N VAL A 359 -24.45 35.67 26.24
CA VAL A 359 -24.54 36.24 24.89
C VAL A 359 -23.23 36.08 24.15
N GLN A 360 -22.09 36.39 24.79
CA GLN A 360 -20.74 36.16 24.21
C GLN A 360 -20.53 34.73 23.80
N HIS A 361 -20.93 33.76 24.60
CA HIS A 361 -20.74 32.34 24.25
C HIS A 361 -21.61 31.89 23.07
N ILE A 362 -22.83 32.46 22.93
CA ILE A 362 -23.72 32.18 21.79
C ILE A 362 -23.11 32.76 20.51
N LEU A 363 -22.72 34.03 20.53
CA LEU A 363 -22.09 34.70 19.39
C LEU A 363 -20.79 33.98 18.98
N ALA A 364 -19.93 33.63 19.94
CA ALA A 364 -18.71 32.90 19.65
C ALA A 364 -18.95 31.54 18.93
N ASP A 365 -20.03 30.84 19.33
CA ASP A 365 -20.42 29.57 18.70
C ASP A 365 -20.99 29.79 17.29
N MET A 366 -21.74 30.87 17.06
CA MET A 366 -22.25 31.28 15.74
C MET A 366 -21.09 31.59 14.80
N PHE A 367 -20.14 32.41 15.20
CA PHE A 367 -18.99 32.82 14.41
C PHE A 367 -18.10 31.60 14.02
N ALA A 368 -17.89 30.70 14.98
CA ALA A 368 -17.06 29.51 14.76
C ALA A 368 -17.71 28.45 13.85
N LYS A 369 -19.02 28.58 13.55
CA LYS A 369 -19.74 27.63 12.66
C LYS A 369 -20.15 28.25 11.34
N ASP A 370 -19.93 29.55 11.18
CA ASP A 370 -20.23 30.25 9.94
C ASP A 370 -19.20 29.86 8.87
N LYS A 371 -19.72 29.47 7.69
CA LYS A 371 -18.88 29.02 6.57
C LYS A 371 -17.92 30.10 6.11
N ASP A 372 -18.45 31.31 5.86
CA ASP A 372 -17.64 32.42 5.34
C ASP A 372 -16.53 32.83 6.31
N THR A 373 -16.81 32.76 7.61
CA THR A 373 -15.84 32.99 8.68
C THR A 373 -14.72 31.96 8.68
N LEU A 374 -15.06 30.67 8.50
CA LEU A 374 -14.07 29.60 8.44
C LEU A 374 -13.26 29.63 7.13
N ASP A 375 -13.91 29.91 6.02
CA ASP A 375 -13.24 29.97 4.71
C ASP A 375 -12.27 31.18 4.66
N PHE A 376 -12.67 32.35 5.18
CA PHE A 376 -11.80 33.52 5.29
C PHE A 376 -10.52 33.22 6.08
N ILE A 377 -10.65 32.63 7.27
CA ILE A 377 -9.46 32.36 8.11
C ILE A 377 -8.56 31.27 7.50
N ARG A 378 -9.13 30.31 6.77
CA ARG A 378 -8.32 29.31 6.04
C ARG A 378 -7.50 29.95 4.92
N VAL A 379 -8.13 30.84 4.13
CA VAL A 379 -7.43 31.60 3.09
C VAL A 379 -6.32 32.47 3.71
N LEU A 380 -6.62 33.15 4.81
CA LEU A 380 -5.63 33.97 5.53
C LEU A 380 -4.46 33.11 6.03
N CYS A 381 -4.73 31.90 6.54
CA CYS A 381 -3.69 30.96 6.98
C CYS A 381 -2.82 30.47 5.82
N GLN A 382 -3.35 30.33 4.60
CA GLN A 382 -2.57 29.90 3.43
C GLN A 382 -1.54 30.94 3.02
N GLN A 383 -1.79 32.24 3.30
CA GLN A 383 -0.90 33.35 2.95
C GLN A 383 0.17 33.61 4.02
N ARG A 384 0.07 33.03 5.20
CA ARG A 384 0.93 33.32 6.35
C ARG A 384 1.84 32.15 6.70
N TYR A 385 2.95 32.48 7.38
CA TYR A 385 3.93 31.51 7.87
C TYR A 385 3.36 30.77 9.12
N ILE A 386 2.91 29.55 8.91
CA ILE A 386 2.46 28.66 9.98
C ILE A 386 3.54 27.62 10.23
N CYS A 387 3.94 27.41 11.47
CA CYS A 387 4.97 26.43 11.78
C CYS A 387 4.44 25.30 12.70
N ILE A 388 5.00 24.11 12.45
CA ILE A 388 4.91 22.98 13.36
C ILE A 388 6.14 22.99 14.26
N GLN A 389 5.95 22.75 15.54
CA GLN A 389 7.03 22.70 16.54
C GLN A 389 6.93 21.43 17.33
N SER A 390 8.06 20.76 17.54
CA SER A 390 8.14 19.64 18.45
C SER A 390 9.17 19.88 19.54
N ALA A 391 8.88 19.40 20.73
CA ALA A 391 9.74 19.52 21.91
C ALA A 391 9.67 18.25 22.73
N LEU A 392 10.71 17.99 23.52
CA LEU A 392 10.72 16.85 24.44
C LEU A 392 9.52 16.94 25.42
N ALA A 393 8.83 15.83 25.60
CA ALA A 393 7.69 15.76 26.50
C ALA A 393 8.14 15.88 27.96
N LYS A 394 7.45 16.71 28.74
CA LYS A 394 7.74 16.94 30.17
C LYS A 394 7.39 15.76 31.08
N VAL A 395 7.22 14.56 30.54
CA VAL A 395 6.77 13.41 31.31
C VAL A 395 7.95 12.70 31.94
N SER A 396 7.82 12.46 33.23
CA SER A 396 8.75 11.76 34.09
C SER A 396 9.36 10.51 33.45
N SER A 397 10.67 10.56 33.40
CA SER A 397 11.65 9.59 32.89
C SER A 397 11.64 8.19 33.52
N LYS A 398 10.53 7.70 34.05
CA LYS A 398 10.52 6.40 34.74
C LYS A 398 10.32 5.17 33.85
N ASN A 399 9.89 5.34 32.59
CA ASN A 399 9.58 4.21 31.71
C ASN A 399 10.04 4.35 30.25
N VAL A 400 10.82 5.37 29.90
CA VAL A 400 11.32 5.52 28.53
C VAL A 400 12.80 5.22 28.51
N ASN A 401 13.24 4.28 27.66
CA ASN A 401 14.65 3.96 27.50
C ASN A 401 15.40 5.18 26.94
N GLU A 402 16.55 5.49 27.51
CA GLU A 402 17.40 6.59 27.08
C GLU A 402 17.78 6.47 25.58
N LYS A 403 17.94 5.23 25.09
CA LYS A 403 18.18 4.92 23.69
C LYS A 403 17.04 5.37 22.77
N ASP A 404 15.77 5.23 23.20
CA ASP A 404 14.62 5.65 22.42
C ASP A 404 14.46 7.17 22.39
N VAL A 405 14.87 7.87 23.45
CA VAL A 405 14.90 9.34 23.48
C VAL A 405 15.94 9.89 22.50
N ASN A 406 17.10 9.24 22.41
CA ASN A 406 18.20 9.65 21.53
C ASN A 406 17.84 9.51 20.05
N LYS A 407 16.96 8.56 19.68
CA LYS A 407 16.45 8.43 18.30
C LYS A 407 15.69 9.69 17.79
N PHE A 408 15.09 10.45 18.70
CA PHE A 408 14.34 11.67 18.39
C PHE A 408 15.10 12.96 18.73
N GLN A 409 16.42 12.89 18.91
CA GLN A 409 17.24 14.05 19.30
C GLN A 409 17.07 15.23 18.32
N LEU A 410 16.98 14.98 17.01
CA LEU A 410 16.77 16.00 15.98
C LEU A 410 15.42 16.70 16.07
N TYR A 411 14.43 16.05 16.66
CA TYR A 411 13.09 16.59 16.82
C TYR A 411 12.79 17.19 18.18
N GLN A 412 13.77 17.25 19.09
CA GLN A 412 13.57 17.77 20.46
C GLN A 412 13.31 19.27 20.52
N ASN A 413 13.86 20.04 19.60
CA ASN A 413 13.64 21.49 19.47
C ASN A 413 13.38 21.86 18.01
N PHE A 414 12.65 21.02 17.29
CA PHE A 414 12.39 21.19 15.88
C PHE A 414 11.30 22.23 15.64
N SER A 415 11.50 23.11 14.65
CA SER A 415 10.50 24.07 14.18
C SER A 415 10.62 24.21 12.66
N CYS A 416 9.54 23.99 11.94
CA CYS A 416 9.51 24.06 10.48
C CYS A 416 8.19 24.67 9.98
N ASN A 417 8.25 25.34 8.83
CA ASN A 417 7.04 25.78 8.14
C ASN A 417 6.24 24.57 7.65
N ILE A 418 4.92 24.56 7.85
CA ILE A 418 4.05 23.47 7.38
C ILE A 418 4.09 23.24 5.85
N LYS A 419 4.55 24.23 5.07
CA LYS A 419 4.72 24.10 3.62
C LYS A 419 6.01 23.41 3.22
N ASN A 420 7.03 23.44 4.07
CA ASN A 420 8.40 22.99 3.75
C ASN A 420 8.76 21.68 4.49
N ILE A 421 7.95 21.27 5.47
CA ILE A 421 8.20 20.03 6.21
C ILE A 421 8.05 18.81 5.31
N GLN A 422 9.01 17.89 5.39
CA GLN A 422 8.99 16.66 4.60
C GLN A 422 8.06 15.61 5.21
N HIS A 423 7.49 14.74 4.37
CA HIS A 423 6.53 13.72 4.78
C HIS A 423 7.12 12.73 5.79
N HIS A 424 8.37 12.29 5.61
CA HIS A 424 9.05 11.41 6.57
C HIS A 424 9.27 12.07 7.93
N GLN A 425 9.51 13.39 7.97
CA GLN A 425 9.64 14.13 9.24
C GLN A 425 8.32 14.18 10.00
N ILE A 426 7.19 14.31 9.29
CA ILE A 426 5.85 14.25 9.89
C ILE A 426 5.61 12.86 10.52
N LEU A 427 5.94 11.78 9.81
CA LEU A 427 5.77 10.42 10.33
C LEU A 427 6.68 10.17 11.53
N ALA A 428 7.94 10.61 11.49
CA ALA A 428 8.87 10.51 12.61
C ALA A 428 8.36 11.30 13.83
N ILE A 429 7.89 12.54 13.66
CA ILE A 429 7.31 13.37 14.72
C ILE A 429 6.06 12.71 15.29
N ASN A 430 5.17 12.16 14.44
CA ASN A 430 3.97 11.45 14.87
C ASN A 430 4.32 10.20 15.68
N ARG A 431 5.34 9.44 15.27
CA ARG A 431 5.87 8.29 16.04
C ARG A 431 6.37 8.74 17.40
N GLY A 432 7.16 9.83 17.48
CA GLY A 432 7.66 10.39 18.73
C GLY A 432 6.55 10.88 19.66
N GLU A 433 5.48 11.47 19.12
CA GLU A 433 4.29 11.90 19.87
C GLU A 433 3.49 10.70 20.39
N ASN A 434 3.28 9.66 19.57
CA ASN A 434 2.60 8.41 19.93
C ASN A 434 3.36 7.66 21.04
N LEU A 435 4.68 7.65 21.00
CA LEU A 435 5.55 7.10 22.04
C LEU A 435 5.63 8.00 23.29
N LYS A 436 5.00 9.19 23.26
CA LYS A 436 5.04 10.18 24.34
C LYS A 436 6.43 10.71 24.66
N ILE A 437 7.35 10.62 23.71
CA ILE A 437 8.68 11.22 23.78
C ILE A 437 8.64 12.69 23.37
N LEU A 438 7.86 13.01 22.35
CA LEU A 438 7.71 14.36 21.82
C LEU A 438 6.34 14.94 22.19
N THR A 439 6.29 16.28 22.26
CA THR A 439 5.07 17.06 22.30
C THR A 439 5.05 17.98 21.10
N VAL A 440 3.99 17.90 20.29
CA VAL A 440 3.90 18.60 19.00
C VAL A 440 2.85 19.71 19.08
N LYS A 441 3.17 20.87 18.50
CA LYS A 441 2.28 22.04 18.42
C LYS A 441 2.31 22.63 17.05
N VAL A 442 1.17 23.11 16.58
CA VAL A 442 1.07 23.99 15.42
C VAL A 442 0.94 25.42 15.96
N ASN A 443 1.77 26.29 15.47
CA ASN A 443 1.78 27.70 15.85
C ASN A 443 1.30 28.56 14.69
N VAL A 444 0.16 29.23 14.92
CA VAL A 444 -0.43 30.20 13.98
C VAL A 444 -0.04 31.59 14.47
N PRO A 445 0.57 32.43 13.66
CA PRO A 445 1.02 33.78 14.09
C PRO A 445 -0.11 34.67 14.58
N ASP A 446 0.18 35.52 15.58
CA ASP A 446 -0.80 36.48 16.12
C ASP A 446 -1.31 37.48 15.07
N GLY A 447 -0.55 37.74 13.99
CA GLY A 447 -1.02 38.52 12.85
C GLY A 447 -2.30 37.98 12.23
N VAL A 448 -2.44 36.62 12.13
CA VAL A 448 -3.68 35.97 11.66
C VAL A 448 -4.84 36.27 12.59
N LYS A 449 -4.63 36.14 13.90
CA LYS A 449 -5.65 36.47 14.92
C LYS A 449 -6.11 37.89 14.77
N ASN A 450 -5.18 38.87 14.70
CA ASN A 450 -5.50 40.29 14.69
C ASN A 450 -6.27 40.69 13.42
N GLU A 451 -5.87 40.19 12.27
CA GLU A 451 -6.54 40.42 10.99
C GLU A 451 -7.93 39.77 10.95
N PHE A 452 -8.03 38.53 11.42
CA PHE A 452 -9.30 37.85 11.59
C PHE A 452 -10.28 38.61 12.49
N CYS A 453 -9.83 39.05 13.67
CA CYS A 453 -10.67 39.80 14.58
C CYS A 453 -11.14 41.12 13.97
N ARG A 454 -10.24 41.83 13.26
CA ARG A 454 -10.59 43.08 12.56
C ARG A 454 -11.63 42.84 11.45
N TRP A 455 -11.47 41.83 10.63
CA TRP A 455 -12.42 41.50 9.57
C TRP A 455 -13.78 41.08 10.14
N CYS A 456 -13.80 40.20 11.16
CA CYS A 456 -15.04 39.78 11.81
C CYS A 456 -15.86 40.95 12.36
N VAL A 457 -15.21 41.86 13.06
CA VAL A 457 -15.91 42.99 13.73
C VAL A 457 -16.34 44.07 12.72
N ASN A 458 -15.52 44.40 11.73
CA ASN A 458 -15.76 45.54 10.86
C ASN A 458 -16.54 45.20 9.60
N GLU A 459 -16.50 43.92 9.16
CA GLU A 459 -17.10 43.50 7.89
C GLU A 459 -18.16 42.42 8.12
N ARG A 460 -17.80 41.20 8.50
CA ARG A 460 -18.69 40.02 8.46
C ARG A 460 -19.79 40.08 9.51
N TRP A 461 -19.48 40.48 10.75
CA TRP A 461 -20.38 40.51 11.88
C TRP A 461 -20.63 41.93 12.42
N ARG A 462 -20.40 42.90 11.57
CA ARG A 462 -20.71 44.30 11.90
C ARG A 462 -22.20 44.43 12.17
N PRO A 463 -22.60 45.04 13.31
CA PRO A 463 -24.02 45.30 13.60
C PRO A 463 -24.70 46.14 12.49
N LYS A 464 -25.89 45.75 12.08
CA LYS A 464 -26.62 46.42 11.00
C LYS A 464 -27.01 47.89 11.32
N ARG A 465 -27.09 48.22 12.63
CA ARG A 465 -27.39 49.56 13.13
C ARG A 465 -26.37 49.97 14.18
N TYR A 466 -26.45 51.22 14.64
CA TYR A 466 -25.55 51.72 15.68
C TYR A 466 -25.65 50.89 16.96
N ALA A 467 -24.51 50.40 17.43
CA ALA A 467 -24.38 49.66 18.69
C ALA A 467 -23.63 50.47 19.71
N LYS A 468 -24.14 50.50 20.97
CA LYS A 468 -23.47 51.15 22.08
C LYS A 468 -22.07 50.55 22.32
N PRO A 469 -21.10 51.35 22.85
CA PRO A 469 -19.75 50.87 23.11
C PRO A 469 -19.67 49.60 23.95
N GLU A 470 -20.57 49.42 24.90
CA GLU A 470 -20.68 48.22 25.74
C GLU A 470 -21.03 46.98 24.91
N LEU A 471 -21.98 47.09 23.98
CA LEU A 471 -22.36 46.00 23.07
C LEU A 471 -21.24 45.69 22.08
N MET A 472 -20.51 46.72 21.57
CA MET A 472 -19.34 46.54 20.74
C MET A 472 -18.21 45.79 21.46
N LYS A 473 -18.04 46.06 22.78
CA LYS A 473 -17.09 45.33 23.62
C LYS A 473 -17.47 43.84 23.73
N ILE A 474 -18.74 43.52 23.88
CA ILE A 474 -19.24 42.14 23.89
C ILE A 474 -18.95 41.48 22.55
N LEU A 475 -19.20 42.19 21.44
CA LEU A 475 -18.89 41.65 20.09
C LEU A 475 -17.39 41.34 19.94
N HIS A 476 -16.50 42.26 20.29
CA HIS A 476 -15.06 42.05 20.27
C HIS A 476 -14.65 40.84 21.12
N ASN A 477 -15.13 40.74 22.33
CA ASN A 477 -14.87 39.64 23.24
C ASN A 477 -15.38 38.32 22.64
N SER A 478 -16.56 38.36 21.98
CA SER A 478 -17.14 37.18 21.32
C SER A 478 -16.30 36.67 20.17
N VAL A 479 -15.77 37.56 19.33
CA VAL A 479 -14.85 37.21 18.21
C VAL A 479 -13.53 36.66 18.77
N GLU A 480 -12.98 37.27 19.82
CA GLU A 480 -11.74 36.80 20.44
C GLU A 480 -11.94 35.44 21.13
N ASP A 481 -13.06 35.22 21.82
CA ASP A 481 -13.41 33.91 22.40
C ASP A 481 -13.64 32.86 21.35
N SER A 482 -14.33 33.20 20.25
CA SER A 482 -14.50 32.35 19.07
C SER A 482 -13.16 31.85 18.53
N TYR A 483 -12.23 32.80 18.32
CA TYR A 483 -10.90 32.45 17.85
C TYR A 483 -10.15 31.56 18.84
N LYS A 484 -9.94 32.00 20.06
CA LYS A 484 -9.09 31.30 21.04
C LYS A 484 -9.62 29.92 21.44
N ARG A 485 -10.92 29.80 21.63
CA ARG A 485 -11.54 28.60 22.21
C ARG A 485 -12.04 27.62 21.17
N LEU A 486 -12.46 28.07 19.98
CA LEU A 486 -13.14 27.23 19.00
C LEU A 486 -12.34 27.12 17.70
N ILE A 487 -11.99 28.24 17.07
CA ILE A 487 -11.38 28.25 15.71
C ILE A 487 -9.91 27.85 15.75
N TYR A 488 -9.09 28.42 16.62
CA TYR A 488 -7.65 28.08 16.71
C TYR A 488 -7.40 26.60 16.97
N PRO A 489 -8.09 25.93 17.94
CA PRO A 489 -7.94 24.50 18.12
C PRO A 489 -8.47 23.67 16.93
N LEU A 490 -9.47 24.18 16.19
CA LEU A 490 -9.93 23.52 14.95
C LEU A 490 -8.84 23.58 13.88
N LEU A 491 -8.30 24.76 13.60
CA LEU A 491 -7.22 24.95 12.62
C LEU A 491 -5.99 24.08 12.93
N CYS A 492 -5.58 24.06 14.20
CA CYS A 492 -4.46 23.21 14.61
C CYS A 492 -4.72 21.72 14.32
N ARG A 493 -5.94 21.23 14.55
CA ARG A 493 -6.31 19.85 14.21
C ARG A 493 -6.35 19.63 12.69
N GLU A 494 -6.97 20.55 11.95
CA GLU A 494 -7.03 20.48 10.48
C GLU A 494 -5.63 20.41 9.86
N PHE A 495 -4.71 21.28 10.29
CA PHE A 495 -3.33 21.25 9.80
C PHE A 495 -2.62 19.94 10.15
N ARG A 496 -2.76 19.46 11.39
CA ARG A 496 -2.16 18.18 11.80
C ARG A 496 -2.75 17.01 11.03
N SER A 497 -4.08 16.95 10.90
CA SER A 497 -4.79 15.89 10.17
C SER A 497 -4.36 15.89 8.70
N LYS A 498 -4.31 17.08 8.07
CA LYS A 498 -3.87 17.21 6.69
C LYS A 498 -2.42 16.77 6.49
N LEU A 499 -1.48 17.30 7.28
CA LEU A 499 -0.06 16.91 7.18
C LEU A 499 0.14 15.40 7.37
N THR A 500 -0.55 14.80 8.34
CA THR A 500 -0.48 13.35 8.57
C THR A 500 -1.08 12.58 7.39
N SER A 501 -2.26 12.97 6.90
CA SER A 501 -2.88 12.32 5.75
C SER A 501 -2.02 12.40 4.50
N ASP A 502 -1.45 13.58 4.22
CA ASP A 502 -0.59 13.77 3.05
C ASP A 502 0.69 12.93 3.16
N ALA A 503 1.30 12.87 4.37
CA ALA A 503 2.49 12.06 4.62
C ALA A 503 2.20 10.54 4.52
N GLU A 504 1.06 10.09 5.05
CA GLU A 504 0.63 8.69 4.92
C GLU A 504 0.38 8.31 3.45
N LYS A 505 -0.33 9.17 2.70
CA LYS A 505 -0.61 8.93 1.28
C LYS A 505 0.68 8.79 0.47
N GLU A 506 1.61 9.74 0.61
CA GLU A 506 2.87 9.72 -0.15
C GLU A 506 3.72 8.49 0.23
N SER A 507 3.81 8.14 1.52
CA SER A 507 4.51 6.92 1.95
C SER A 507 3.89 5.66 1.36
N ILE A 508 2.57 5.54 1.37
CA ILE A 508 1.85 4.38 0.82
C ILE A 508 2.05 4.29 -0.69
N MET A 509 2.04 5.43 -1.41
CA MET A 509 2.34 5.47 -2.84
C MET A 509 3.78 5.02 -3.12
N MET A 510 4.75 5.46 -2.31
CA MET A 510 6.14 5.02 -2.43
C MET A 510 6.27 3.51 -2.20
N PHE A 511 5.57 2.96 -1.20
CA PHE A 511 5.55 1.51 -0.95
C PHE A 511 4.93 0.75 -2.13
N GLY A 512 3.86 1.29 -2.72
CA GLY A 512 3.26 0.73 -3.92
C GLY A 512 4.21 0.72 -5.12
N ARG A 513 4.99 1.80 -5.31
CA ARG A 513 6.02 1.87 -6.37
C ARG A 513 7.12 0.84 -6.15
N ASN A 514 7.63 0.72 -4.91
CA ASN A 514 8.63 -0.29 -4.57
C ASN A 514 8.11 -1.71 -4.83
N LEU A 515 6.88 -2.01 -4.43
CA LEU A 515 6.25 -3.31 -4.67
C LEU A 515 6.10 -3.59 -6.18
N ARG A 516 5.65 -2.59 -6.95
CA ARG A 516 5.51 -2.72 -8.43
C ARG A 516 6.83 -3.09 -9.07
N GLN A 517 7.92 -2.44 -8.70
CA GLN A 517 9.24 -2.72 -9.25
C GLN A 517 9.70 -4.14 -8.91
N LEU A 518 9.51 -4.58 -7.68
CA LEU A 518 9.84 -5.95 -7.26
C LEU A 518 9.05 -7.01 -8.04
N LEU A 519 7.74 -6.78 -8.27
CA LEU A 519 6.87 -7.71 -8.99
C LEU A 519 7.16 -7.75 -10.50
N LEU A 520 7.56 -6.63 -11.08
CA LEU A 520 7.81 -6.49 -12.51
C LEU A 520 9.27 -6.73 -12.92
N MET A 521 10.14 -7.17 -12.00
CA MET A 521 11.52 -7.59 -12.37
C MET A 521 11.48 -8.68 -13.44
N SER A 522 12.46 -8.62 -14.36
CA SER A 522 12.58 -9.59 -15.44
C SER A 522 12.84 -11.00 -14.91
N PRO A 523 12.08 -12.02 -15.33
CA PRO A 523 12.27 -13.39 -14.90
C PRO A 523 13.49 -14.01 -15.58
N VAL A 524 14.22 -14.88 -14.88
CA VAL A 524 15.35 -15.65 -15.40
C VAL A 524 14.92 -17.10 -15.54
N ARG A 525 14.23 -17.42 -16.61
CA ARG A 525 13.73 -18.77 -16.91
C ARG A 525 14.79 -19.66 -17.58
N GLY A 526 14.56 -20.97 -17.57
CA GLY A 526 15.36 -21.93 -18.31
C GLY A 526 16.69 -22.31 -17.65
N ARG A 527 16.96 -21.94 -16.40
CA ARG A 527 18.18 -22.27 -15.67
C ARG A 527 17.91 -23.05 -14.39
N THR A 528 18.79 -24.02 -14.11
CA THR A 528 18.87 -24.64 -12.78
C THR A 528 19.50 -23.64 -11.81
N MET A 529 18.90 -23.45 -10.64
CA MET A 529 19.34 -22.45 -9.65
C MET A 529 19.46 -23.06 -8.25
N MET A 530 20.50 -22.66 -7.52
CA MET A 530 20.66 -22.96 -6.10
C MET A 530 20.25 -21.73 -5.27
N GLY A 531 19.15 -21.82 -4.52
CA GLY A 531 18.77 -20.82 -3.54
C GLY A 531 19.49 -21.06 -2.22
N VAL A 532 20.00 -19.99 -1.63
CA VAL A 532 20.67 -19.98 -0.34
C VAL A 532 19.96 -19.04 0.58
N ASP A 533 19.44 -19.54 1.70
CA ASP A 533 18.92 -18.76 2.81
C ASP A 533 20.01 -18.68 3.90
N PRO A 534 20.71 -17.53 4.04
CA PRO A 534 21.87 -17.41 4.90
C PRO A 534 21.53 -17.54 6.39
N GLY A 535 22.44 -18.06 7.20
CA GLY A 535 22.25 -18.12 8.64
C GLY A 535 23.48 -18.60 9.40
N TYR A 536 23.75 -17.98 10.56
CA TYR A 536 24.89 -18.36 11.42
C TYR A 536 24.60 -19.61 12.25
N LYS A 537 23.56 -19.54 13.08
CA LYS A 537 23.31 -20.52 14.15
C LYS A 537 22.76 -21.84 13.64
N HIS A 538 21.87 -21.78 12.67
CA HIS A 538 21.15 -22.94 12.13
C HIS A 538 21.66 -23.38 10.76
N GLY A 539 22.82 -22.86 10.35
CA GLY A 539 23.38 -23.10 9.02
C GLY A 539 22.64 -22.34 7.90
N CYS A 540 23.27 -22.33 6.74
CA CYS A 540 22.67 -21.82 5.50
C CYS A 540 21.84 -22.93 4.88
N LYS A 541 20.57 -22.66 4.56
CA LYS A 541 19.68 -23.63 3.91
C LYS A 541 19.86 -23.53 2.41
N LEU A 542 19.97 -24.65 1.74
CA LEU A 542 20.14 -24.75 0.30
C LEU A 542 18.92 -25.41 -0.33
N ALA A 543 18.55 -24.92 -1.51
CA ALA A 543 17.56 -25.58 -2.35
C ALA A 543 17.96 -25.47 -3.83
N ILE A 544 18.05 -26.59 -4.53
CA ILE A 544 18.29 -26.61 -5.99
C ILE A 544 16.95 -26.83 -6.69
N ILE A 545 16.63 -25.96 -7.63
CA ILE A 545 15.41 -26.02 -8.42
C ILE A 545 15.72 -26.19 -9.90
N SER A 546 14.87 -26.94 -10.59
CA SER A 546 14.95 -27.17 -12.03
C SER A 546 14.59 -25.90 -12.84
N PRO A 547 14.86 -25.87 -14.15
CA PRO A 547 14.39 -24.81 -15.05
C PRO A 547 12.86 -24.59 -15.02
N THR A 548 12.09 -25.60 -14.60
CA THR A 548 10.62 -25.58 -14.45
C THR A 548 10.16 -25.40 -13.02
N SER A 549 11.02 -24.88 -12.14
CA SER A 549 10.72 -24.59 -10.72
C SER A 549 10.44 -25.81 -9.83
N GLN A 550 10.73 -27.03 -10.28
CA GLN A 550 10.63 -28.24 -9.48
C GLN A 550 11.82 -28.34 -8.51
N ILE A 551 11.58 -28.81 -7.31
CA ILE A 551 12.62 -29.00 -6.29
C ILE A 551 13.42 -30.26 -6.66
N LEU A 552 14.72 -30.11 -6.90
CA LEU A 552 15.63 -31.21 -7.20
C LEU A 552 16.37 -31.70 -5.97
N HIS A 553 16.78 -30.78 -5.07
CA HIS A 553 17.51 -31.11 -3.86
C HIS A 553 17.36 -30.01 -2.80
N THR A 554 17.40 -30.39 -1.53
CA THR A 554 17.43 -29.46 -0.41
C THR A 554 18.41 -29.96 0.66
N ASP A 555 19.13 -29.03 1.30
CA ASP A 555 20.16 -29.36 2.30
C ASP A 555 20.45 -28.19 3.24
N VAL A 556 21.27 -28.44 4.26
CA VAL A 556 21.79 -27.42 5.17
C VAL A 556 23.31 -27.49 5.19
N VAL A 557 23.97 -26.34 5.11
CA VAL A 557 25.43 -26.21 5.16
C VAL A 557 25.85 -25.19 6.23
N TYR A 558 26.98 -25.45 6.88
CA TYR A 558 27.46 -24.62 8.00
C TYR A 558 28.69 -23.83 7.57
N LEU A 559 28.52 -22.85 6.70
CA LEU A 559 29.61 -22.09 6.08
C LEU A 559 30.44 -21.29 7.08
N HIS A 560 29.83 -20.88 8.22
CA HIS A 560 30.44 -19.99 9.21
C HIS A 560 31.00 -20.72 10.47
N SER A 561 31.13 -22.04 10.43
CA SER A 561 31.46 -22.87 11.59
C SER A 561 32.88 -23.44 11.58
N GLY A 562 33.85 -22.83 10.91
CA GLY A 562 35.23 -23.35 10.85
C GLY A 562 35.42 -24.63 10.02
N GLN A 563 34.36 -25.28 9.56
CA GLN A 563 34.37 -26.45 8.67
C GLN A 563 34.15 -26.09 7.21
N GLY A 564 34.30 -24.83 6.83
CA GLY A 564 33.93 -24.30 5.50
C GLY A 564 34.52 -25.04 4.30
N PHE A 565 35.69 -25.69 4.44
CA PHE A 565 36.28 -26.47 3.36
C PHE A 565 35.46 -27.74 3.02
N ARG A 566 34.97 -28.46 4.03
CA ARG A 566 34.14 -29.66 3.83
C ARG A 566 32.78 -29.29 3.21
N GLU A 567 32.23 -28.21 3.64
CA GLU A 567 30.97 -27.68 3.11
C GLU A 567 31.12 -27.20 1.65
N GLY A 568 32.26 -26.60 1.31
CA GLY A 568 32.61 -26.22 -0.06
C GLY A 568 32.63 -27.40 -1.02
N GLU A 569 33.22 -28.55 -0.61
CA GLU A 569 33.24 -29.76 -1.41
C GLU A 569 31.83 -30.38 -1.59
N LYS A 570 30.98 -30.27 -0.55
CA LYS A 570 29.59 -30.68 -0.62
C LYS A 570 28.83 -29.83 -1.64
N ILE A 571 28.97 -28.51 -1.57
CA ILE A 571 28.36 -27.57 -2.53
C ILE A 571 28.87 -27.85 -3.95
N ARG A 572 30.16 -28.03 -4.12
CA ARG A 572 30.77 -28.34 -5.44
C ARG A 572 30.14 -29.58 -6.05
N ARG A 573 30.02 -30.68 -5.30
CA ARG A 573 29.38 -31.92 -5.77
C ARG A 573 27.92 -31.70 -6.16
N LEU A 574 27.17 -30.95 -5.41
CA LEU A 574 25.77 -30.61 -5.70
C LEU A 574 25.66 -29.79 -7.00
N LEU A 575 26.48 -28.74 -7.15
CA LEU A 575 26.47 -27.90 -8.35
C LEU A 575 26.81 -28.70 -9.60
N LEU A 576 27.83 -29.56 -9.54
CA LEU A 576 28.22 -30.44 -10.64
C LEU A 576 27.16 -31.49 -10.99
N HIS A 577 26.58 -32.13 -9.96
CA HIS A 577 25.56 -33.18 -10.13
C HIS A 577 24.33 -32.67 -10.87
N TYR A 578 23.84 -31.47 -10.48
CA TYR A 578 22.64 -30.87 -11.07
C TYR A 578 22.95 -29.89 -12.21
N ASN A 579 24.19 -29.79 -12.66
CA ASN A 579 24.64 -28.83 -13.68
C ASN A 579 24.13 -27.39 -13.35
N CYS A 580 24.29 -26.96 -12.10
CA CYS A 580 23.79 -25.70 -11.60
C CYS A 580 24.90 -24.63 -11.60
N SER A 581 24.82 -23.68 -12.52
CA SER A 581 25.77 -22.57 -12.65
C SER A 581 25.32 -21.25 -11.99
N THR A 582 24.17 -21.24 -11.32
CA THR A 582 23.59 -20.00 -10.77
C THR A 582 23.27 -20.19 -9.29
N VAL A 583 23.84 -19.34 -8.44
CA VAL A 583 23.59 -19.29 -7.00
C VAL A 583 22.80 -18.02 -6.68
N VAL A 584 21.72 -18.15 -5.90
CA VAL A 584 20.84 -17.06 -5.48
C VAL A 584 20.91 -16.95 -3.95
N ILE A 585 21.44 -15.85 -3.45
CA ILE A 585 21.67 -15.64 -2.01
C ILE A 585 20.61 -14.66 -1.48
N GLY A 586 19.92 -15.01 -0.38
CA GLY A 586 19.02 -14.11 0.34
C GLY A 586 19.79 -12.96 1.00
N ASN A 587 19.20 -11.77 1.08
CA ASN A 587 19.86 -10.57 1.63
C ASN A 587 19.72 -10.38 3.14
N GLY A 588 19.36 -11.43 3.89
CA GLY A 588 19.16 -11.35 5.33
C GLY A 588 20.44 -11.52 6.16
N THR A 589 20.27 -12.00 7.38
CA THR A 589 21.36 -12.21 8.34
C THR A 589 22.41 -13.16 7.77
N ALA A 590 23.70 -12.83 7.89
CA ALA A 590 24.83 -13.57 7.32
C ALA A 590 24.93 -13.57 5.78
N CYS A 591 24.20 -12.68 5.10
CA CYS A 591 24.26 -12.56 3.64
C CYS A 591 25.67 -12.23 3.16
N ARG A 592 26.33 -11.24 3.77
CA ARG A 592 27.64 -10.73 3.30
C ARG A 592 28.75 -11.75 3.52
N GLU A 593 28.73 -12.47 4.61
CA GLU A 593 29.69 -13.55 4.88
C GLU A 593 29.46 -14.73 3.94
N THR A 594 28.20 -15.03 3.60
CA THR A 594 27.85 -16.04 2.61
C THR A 594 28.26 -15.60 1.21
N GLU A 595 28.05 -14.34 0.86
CA GLU A 595 28.51 -13.74 -0.40
C GLU A 595 30.03 -13.85 -0.53
N ALA A 596 30.77 -13.43 0.51
CA ALA A 596 32.24 -13.50 0.54
C ALA A 596 32.74 -14.94 0.36
N TYR A 597 32.08 -15.90 0.98
CA TYR A 597 32.43 -17.31 0.84
C TYR A 597 32.26 -17.83 -0.59
N PHE A 598 31.11 -17.56 -1.24
CA PHE A 598 30.91 -17.97 -2.61
C PHE A 598 31.82 -17.23 -3.60
N ALA A 599 32.03 -15.94 -3.42
CA ALA A 599 32.91 -15.15 -4.27
C ALA A 599 34.37 -15.64 -4.21
N ASP A 600 34.88 -15.99 -3.02
CA ASP A 600 36.23 -16.57 -2.84
C ASP A 600 36.38 -17.91 -3.57
N LEU A 601 35.38 -18.81 -3.48
CA LEU A 601 35.41 -20.09 -4.18
C LEU A 601 35.28 -19.92 -5.69
N ILE A 602 34.50 -18.97 -6.16
CA ILE A 602 34.35 -18.66 -7.60
C ILE A 602 35.66 -18.09 -8.16
N MET A 603 36.29 -17.14 -7.46
CA MET A 603 37.59 -16.58 -7.85
C MET A 603 38.68 -17.65 -7.92
N LYS A 604 38.70 -18.61 -6.99
CA LYS A 604 39.62 -19.77 -6.98
C LYS A 604 39.27 -20.82 -8.02
N LYS A 605 38.22 -20.60 -8.82
CA LYS A 605 37.71 -21.56 -9.83
C LYS A 605 37.41 -22.95 -9.24
N TYR A 606 36.98 -22.97 -7.95
CA TYR A 606 36.80 -24.20 -7.20
C TYR A 606 35.69 -25.08 -7.78
N PHE A 607 34.72 -24.48 -8.47
CA PHE A 607 33.58 -25.13 -9.08
C PHE A 607 33.85 -25.62 -10.55
N ALA A 608 35.08 -25.50 -11.05
CA ALA A 608 35.40 -25.95 -12.41
C ALA A 608 34.95 -27.41 -12.64
N PRO A 609 34.40 -27.75 -13.84
CA PRO A 609 34.35 -26.99 -15.10
C PRO A 609 33.16 -25.98 -15.19
N LEU A 610 32.29 -25.89 -14.18
CA LEU A 610 31.15 -24.97 -14.19
C LEU A 610 31.60 -23.50 -14.00
N ASP A 611 31.09 -22.61 -14.85
CA ASP A 611 31.21 -21.15 -14.66
C ASP A 611 30.06 -20.66 -13.75
N VAL A 612 30.31 -20.67 -12.46
CA VAL A 612 29.31 -20.34 -11.47
C VAL A 612 29.25 -18.81 -11.28
N VAL A 613 28.04 -18.29 -11.28
CA VAL A 613 27.73 -16.89 -10.95
C VAL A 613 26.73 -16.82 -9.78
N TYR A 614 26.76 -15.73 -9.03
CA TYR A 614 25.78 -15.52 -7.96
C TYR A 614 25.04 -14.20 -8.10
N CYS A 615 23.87 -14.11 -7.51
CA CYS A 615 23.15 -12.86 -7.31
C CYS A 615 22.54 -12.81 -5.92
N ILE A 616 22.36 -11.59 -5.39
CA ILE A 616 21.66 -11.35 -4.13
C ILE A 616 20.23 -10.94 -4.41
N VAL A 617 19.29 -11.51 -3.65
CA VAL A 617 17.87 -11.22 -3.79
C VAL A 617 17.24 -10.99 -2.41
N SER A 618 16.24 -10.10 -2.34
CA SER A 618 15.50 -9.86 -1.09
C SER A 618 14.83 -11.14 -0.61
N GLU A 619 15.11 -11.54 0.63
CA GLU A 619 14.44 -12.67 1.30
C GLU A 619 13.17 -12.25 2.06
N ALA A 620 12.81 -10.95 2.05
CA ALA A 620 11.68 -10.42 2.78
C ALA A 620 10.41 -11.27 2.57
N GLY A 621 9.77 -11.65 3.68
CA GLY A 621 8.57 -12.52 3.66
C GLY A 621 8.82 -14.00 3.37
N ALA A 622 10.03 -14.47 3.02
CA ALA A 622 10.30 -15.88 2.75
C ALA A 622 10.04 -16.77 3.98
N SER A 623 10.48 -16.33 5.15
CA SER A 623 10.23 -17.03 6.42
C SER A 623 8.74 -17.07 6.79
N ILE A 624 7.98 -16.02 6.48
CA ILE A 624 6.53 -15.99 6.72
C ILE A 624 5.82 -16.94 5.76
N TYR A 625 6.20 -16.92 4.50
CA TYR A 625 5.66 -17.83 3.49
C TYR A 625 5.94 -19.29 3.84
N SER A 626 7.15 -19.63 4.32
CA SER A 626 7.56 -21.00 4.59
C SER A 626 6.65 -21.76 5.56
N VAL A 627 5.99 -21.05 6.50
CA VAL A 627 5.05 -21.60 7.46
C VAL A 627 3.58 -21.41 7.08
N SER A 628 3.31 -20.79 5.93
CA SER A 628 1.94 -20.52 5.46
C SER A 628 1.20 -21.81 5.05
N PRO A 629 -0.15 -21.79 5.07
CA PRO A 629 -0.95 -22.89 4.56
C PRO A 629 -0.69 -23.18 3.08
N GLU A 630 -0.44 -22.14 2.30
CA GLU A 630 -0.13 -22.21 0.87
C GLU A 630 1.18 -22.98 0.63
N ALA A 631 2.25 -22.60 1.37
CA ALA A 631 3.53 -23.29 1.28
C ALA A 631 3.44 -24.76 1.75
N SER A 632 2.64 -25.02 2.78
CA SER A 632 2.39 -26.39 3.28
C SER A 632 1.63 -27.25 2.27
N LYS A 633 0.69 -26.65 1.52
CA LYS A 633 -0.03 -27.33 0.44
C LYS A 633 0.87 -27.59 -0.78
N GLU A 634 1.74 -26.64 -1.10
CA GLU A 634 2.64 -26.72 -2.26
C GLU A 634 3.84 -27.64 -2.02
N MET A 635 4.33 -27.71 -0.78
CA MET A 635 5.52 -28.48 -0.37
C MET A 635 5.23 -29.26 0.91
N PRO A 636 4.34 -30.28 0.86
CA PRO A 636 3.90 -31.00 2.08
C PRO A 636 5.04 -31.77 2.74
N ASP A 637 5.93 -32.37 1.93
CA ASP A 637 7.00 -33.24 2.39
C ASP A 637 8.28 -32.50 2.79
N LEU A 638 8.32 -31.16 2.66
CA LEU A 638 9.51 -30.37 2.92
C LEU A 638 9.43 -29.67 4.29
N ASP A 639 10.53 -29.75 5.04
CA ASP A 639 10.68 -28.99 6.30
C ASP A 639 10.43 -27.48 6.05
N PRO A 640 9.59 -26.82 6.87
CA PRO A 640 9.34 -25.39 6.74
C PRO A 640 10.60 -24.53 6.66
N ASN A 641 11.67 -24.91 7.35
CA ASN A 641 12.93 -24.16 7.32
C ASN A 641 13.62 -24.21 5.94
N LEU A 642 13.39 -25.23 5.14
CA LEU A 642 14.00 -25.38 3.80
C LEU A 642 13.15 -24.70 2.72
N ARG A 643 11.87 -24.48 2.96
CA ARG A 643 10.96 -23.81 1.99
C ARG A 643 11.37 -22.38 1.68
N SER A 644 12.04 -21.69 2.63
CA SER A 644 12.55 -20.32 2.40
C SER A 644 13.61 -20.30 1.31
N ALA A 645 14.55 -21.25 1.27
CA ALA A 645 15.58 -21.35 0.25
C ALA A 645 14.97 -21.65 -1.15
N VAL A 646 13.91 -22.48 -1.20
CA VAL A 646 13.14 -22.72 -2.44
C VAL A 646 12.50 -21.41 -2.94
N SER A 647 11.86 -20.66 -2.04
CA SER A 647 11.24 -19.38 -2.38
C SER A 647 12.27 -18.37 -2.90
N ILE A 648 13.46 -18.28 -2.26
CA ILE A 648 14.55 -17.40 -2.68
C ILE A 648 15.00 -17.71 -4.12
N ALA A 649 15.16 -18.99 -4.47
CA ALA A 649 15.51 -19.37 -5.84
C ALA A 649 14.40 -19.05 -6.85
N ARG A 650 13.15 -19.35 -6.52
CA ARG A 650 11.98 -19.09 -7.38
C ARG A 650 11.74 -17.62 -7.65
N ARG A 651 12.10 -16.71 -6.71
CA ARG A 651 12.01 -15.25 -6.90
C ARG A 651 12.85 -14.74 -8.05
N VAL A 652 13.93 -15.43 -8.40
CA VAL A 652 14.76 -15.08 -9.55
C VAL A 652 14.20 -15.71 -10.83
N GLN A 653 13.66 -16.93 -10.75
CA GLN A 653 13.06 -17.57 -11.91
C GLN A 653 11.80 -16.84 -12.40
N ASP A 654 10.88 -16.51 -11.51
CA ASP A 654 9.70 -15.69 -11.80
C ASP A 654 9.27 -14.92 -10.53
N PRO A 655 9.71 -13.64 -10.39
CA PRO A 655 9.41 -12.82 -9.22
C PRO A 655 7.91 -12.66 -8.98
N LEU A 656 7.13 -12.43 -10.05
CA LEU A 656 5.69 -12.22 -9.93
C LEU A 656 4.98 -13.47 -9.42
N ALA A 657 5.27 -14.63 -10.02
CA ALA A 657 4.62 -15.89 -9.66
C ALA A 657 4.92 -16.31 -8.20
N GLU A 658 6.09 -15.95 -7.68
CA GLU A 658 6.47 -16.29 -6.31
C GLU A 658 6.00 -15.24 -5.28
N LEU A 659 6.24 -13.95 -5.54
CA LEU A 659 5.95 -12.89 -4.58
C LEU A 659 4.45 -12.68 -4.32
N VAL A 660 3.58 -12.96 -5.29
CA VAL A 660 2.11 -12.88 -5.08
C VAL A 660 1.57 -13.91 -4.06
N LYS A 661 2.38 -14.93 -3.71
CA LYS A 661 2.04 -15.89 -2.66
C LYS A 661 2.19 -15.32 -1.24
N ILE A 662 2.85 -14.17 -1.11
CA ILE A 662 3.16 -13.50 0.14
C ILE A 662 2.28 -12.26 0.29
N GLU A 663 1.74 -12.02 1.48
CA GLU A 663 1.01 -10.79 1.74
C GLU A 663 1.93 -9.57 1.48
N PRO A 664 1.53 -8.61 0.64
CA PRO A 664 2.42 -7.55 0.15
C PRO A 664 3.12 -6.74 1.25
N LYS A 665 2.49 -6.54 2.40
CA LYS A 665 3.10 -5.83 3.55
C LYS A 665 4.34 -6.51 4.12
N HIS A 666 4.59 -7.79 3.80
CA HIS A 666 5.73 -8.57 4.28
C HIS A 666 6.89 -8.65 3.28
N ILE A 667 6.78 -7.98 2.13
CA ILE A 667 7.81 -8.00 1.08
C ILE A 667 8.84 -6.88 1.25
N GLY A 668 8.91 -6.24 2.42
CA GLY A 668 9.93 -5.22 2.72
C GLY A 668 9.70 -3.89 1.99
N VAL A 669 8.46 -3.38 1.98
CA VAL A 669 8.07 -2.23 1.17
C VAL A 669 8.48 -0.86 1.73
N GLY A 670 8.88 -0.72 2.99
CA GLY A 670 9.34 0.57 3.49
C GLY A 670 9.49 0.72 5.01
N MET A 671 10.22 1.76 5.43
CA MET A 671 10.58 2.01 6.83
C MET A 671 9.40 2.45 7.72
N TYR A 672 8.45 3.20 7.17
CA TYR A 672 7.32 3.77 7.92
C TYR A 672 6.01 3.00 7.75
N GLN A 673 6.04 1.78 7.24
CA GLN A 673 4.84 0.99 6.97
C GLN A 673 3.96 0.71 8.20
N HIS A 674 4.54 0.76 9.42
CA HIS A 674 3.80 0.58 10.67
C HIS A 674 3.20 1.88 11.23
N ASP A 675 3.60 3.04 10.69
CA ASP A 675 3.13 4.36 11.12
C ASP A 675 2.02 4.94 10.25
N VAL A 676 1.65 4.23 9.18
CA VAL A 676 0.58 4.61 8.26
C VAL A 676 -0.69 3.78 8.49
N SER A 677 -1.81 4.24 7.96
CA SER A 677 -3.08 3.51 8.01
C SER A 677 -2.96 2.12 7.37
N GLN A 678 -3.05 1.06 8.18
CA GLN A 678 -2.90 -0.32 7.71
C GLN A 678 -4.00 -0.74 6.73
N THR A 679 -5.20 -0.20 6.88
CA THR A 679 -6.32 -0.46 5.94
C THR A 679 -6.02 0.12 4.58
N LEU A 680 -5.56 1.38 4.54
CA LEU A 680 -5.22 2.07 3.30
C LEU A 680 -3.99 1.43 2.65
N LEU A 681 -2.96 1.12 3.43
CA LEU A 681 -1.76 0.41 2.96
C LEU A 681 -2.13 -0.90 2.28
N LYS A 682 -2.95 -1.73 2.94
CA LYS A 682 -3.38 -3.00 2.38
C LYS A 682 -4.14 -2.82 1.08
N ALA A 683 -5.15 -1.95 1.04
CA ALA A 683 -5.95 -1.70 -0.15
C ALA A 683 -5.09 -1.23 -1.34
N THR A 684 -4.15 -0.33 -1.10
CA THR A 684 -3.24 0.18 -2.15
C THR A 684 -2.29 -0.91 -2.64
N LEU A 685 -1.69 -1.69 -1.73
CA LEU A 685 -0.77 -2.76 -2.12
C LEU A 685 -1.48 -3.89 -2.87
N ASP A 686 -2.68 -4.28 -2.44
CA ASP A 686 -3.51 -5.27 -3.15
C ASP A 686 -3.86 -4.79 -4.56
N SER A 687 -4.21 -3.50 -4.72
CA SER A 687 -4.47 -2.89 -6.03
C SER A 687 -3.22 -2.84 -6.93
N VAL A 688 -2.02 -2.64 -6.35
CA VAL A 688 -0.75 -2.71 -7.11
C VAL A 688 -0.46 -4.14 -7.58
N VAL A 689 -0.73 -5.15 -6.75
CA VAL A 689 -0.59 -6.55 -7.15
C VAL A 689 -1.55 -6.88 -8.29
N GLU A 690 -2.83 -6.48 -8.19
CA GLU A 690 -3.82 -6.65 -9.26
C GLU A 690 -3.38 -5.98 -10.56
N GLU A 691 -2.84 -4.78 -10.49
CA GLU A 691 -2.29 -4.07 -11.65
C GLU A 691 -1.11 -4.83 -12.28
N CYS A 692 -0.12 -5.26 -11.48
CA CYS A 692 1.06 -5.94 -11.99
C CYS A 692 0.72 -7.28 -12.66
N VAL A 693 -0.15 -8.08 -12.02
CA VAL A 693 -0.60 -9.37 -12.57
C VAL A 693 -1.40 -9.16 -13.86
N SER A 694 -2.32 -8.19 -13.86
CA SER A 694 -3.11 -7.86 -15.05
C SER A 694 -2.23 -7.27 -16.17
N PHE A 695 -1.22 -6.47 -15.82
CA PHE A 695 -0.30 -5.89 -16.79
C PHE A 695 0.52 -6.98 -17.50
N VAL A 696 1.08 -7.93 -16.77
CA VAL A 696 1.85 -9.04 -17.37
C VAL A 696 0.91 -9.99 -18.11
N GLY A 697 -0.29 -10.20 -17.57
CA GLY A 697 -1.23 -11.22 -18.05
C GLY A 697 -0.81 -12.63 -17.64
N VAL A 698 -1.72 -13.57 -17.71
CA VAL A 698 -1.49 -14.96 -17.31
C VAL A 698 -1.98 -15.95 -18.35
N ASP A 699 -1.26 -17.05 -18.49
CA ASP A 699 -1.75 -18.21 -19.23
C ASP A 699 -2.71 -19.01 -18.33
N ILE A 700 -3.96 -19.10 -18.72
CA ILE A 700 -5.02 -19.73 -17.92
C ILE A 700 -4.81 -21.22 -17.72
N ASN A 701 -4.10 -21.89 -18.64
CA ASN A 701 -3.90 -23.33 -18.60
C ASN A 701 -2.75 -23.74 -17.67
N ILE A 702 -1.84 -22.82 -17.36
CA ILE A 702 -0.62 -23.10 -16.57
C ILE A 702 -0.68 -22.43 -15.19
N CYS A 703 -1.32 -21.25 -15.09
CA CYS A 703 -1.28 -20.44 -13.88
C CYS A 703 -1.91 -21.10 -12.66
N SER A 704 -1.43 -20.68 -11.47
CA SER A 704 -1.96 -21.10 -10.17
C SER A 704 -3.23 -20.33 -9.80
N GLU A 705 -4.03 -20.90 -8.89
CA GLU A 705 -5.19 -20.23 -8.28
C GLU A 705 -4.79 -18.89 -7.65
N ILE A 706 -3.63 -18.87 -6.96
CA ILE A 706 -3.14 -17.67 -6.28
C ILE A 706 -2.88 -16.53 -7.27
N LEU A 707 -2.31 -16.84 -8.43
CA LEU A 707 -2.06 -15.83 -9.45
C LEU A 707 -3.37 -15.36 -10.12
N LEU A 708 -4.29 -16.28 -10.40
CA LEU A 708 -5.60 -15.97 -10.99
C LEU A 708 -6.43 -15.00 -10.15
N ARG A 709 -6.45 -15.15 -8.82
CA ARG A 709 -7.26 -14.30 -7.94
C ARG A 709 -6.87 -12.82 -7.98
N HIS A 710 -5.66 -12.50 -8.48
CA HIS A 710 -5.14 -11.15 -8.61
C HIS A 710 -5.33 -10.55 -10.01
N ILE A 711 -6.03 -11.23 -10.91
CA ILE A 711 -6.42 -10.65 -12.20
C ILE A 711 -7.62 -9.73 -11.98
N ALA A 712 -7.62 -8.58 -12.64
CA ALA A 712 -8.72 -7.64 -12.64
C ALA A 712 -10.06 -8.35 -12.96
N GLY A 713 -11.07 -8.11 -12.14
CA GLY A 713 -12.39 -8.73 -12.29
C GLY A 713 -12.52 -10.17 -11.76
N LEU A 714 -11.42 -10.78 -11.25
CA LEU A 714 -11.47 -12.08 -10.59
C LEU A 714 -11.34 -11.93 -9.07
N ASN A 715 -11.86 -12.90 -8.34
CA ASN A 715 -11.69 -13.06 -6.91
C ASN A 715 -11.32 -14.52 -6.59
N ALA A 716 -11.06 -14.84 -5.33
CA ALA A 716 -10.65 -16.18 -4.91
C ALA A 716 -11.66 -17.27 -5.34
N ASN A 717 -12.96 -17.00 -5.23
CA ASN A 717 -13.99 -17.97 -5.62
C ASN A 717 -14.02 -18.21 -7.13
N ARG A 718 -13.91 -17.12 -7.93
CA ARG A 718 -13.86 -17.23 -9.39
C ARG A 718 -12.59 -17.93 -9.86
N ALA A 719 -11.44 -17.61 -9.26
CA ALA A 719 -10.16 -18.28 -9.54
C ALA A 719 -10.25 -19.79 -9.25
N LYS A 720 -10.81 -20.17 -8.12
CA LYS A 720 -11.04 -21.58 -7.77
C LYS A 720 -11.96 -22.28 -8.78
N ASN A 721 -13.08 -21.66 -9.15
CA ASN A 721 -14.02 -22.21 -10.13
C ASN A 721 -13.38 -22.39 -11.52
N ILE A 722 -12.44 -21.48 -11.91
CA ILE A 722 -11.67 -21.64 -13.16
C ILE A 722 -10.77 -22.89 -13.08
N ILE A 723 -10.08 -23.11 -11.96
CA ILE A 723 -9.25 -24.30 -11.78
C ILE A 723 -10.10 -25.57 -11.78
N GLU A 724 -11.22 -25.61 -11.04
CA GLU A 724 -12.16 -26.74 -11.02
C GLU A 724 -12.74 -27.03 -12.42
N TRP A 725 -13.06 -25.99 -13.20
CA TRP A 725 -13.51 -26.16 -14.58
C TRP A 725 -12.42 -26.79 -15.45
N ARG A 726 -11.16 -26.29 -15.32
CA ARG A 726 -10.00 -26.81 -16.05
C ARG A 726 -9.70 -28.29 -15.73
N GLU A 727 -9.80 -28.66 -14.45
CA GLU A 727 -9.58 -30.03 -14.01
C GLU A 727 -10.67 -30.97 -14.53
N LYS A 728 -11.92 -30.50 -14.64
CA LYS A 728 -13.06 -31.27 -15.05
C LYS A 728 -13.19 -31.41 -16.58
N ASN A 729 -12.97 -30.32 -17.32
CA ASN A 729 -13.27 -30.23 -18.74
C ASN A 729 -12.00 -30.24 -19.60
N GLY A 730 -10.80 -30.22 -18.99
CA GLY A 730 -9.54 -30.09 -19.66
C GLY A 730 -9.14 -28.63 -19.89
N PRO A 731 -8.07 -28.37 -20.65
CA PRO A 731 -7.58 -27.03 -20.89
C PRO A 731 -8.56 -26.15 -21.65
N PHE A 732 -8.55 -24.86 -21.36
CA PHE A 732 -9.29 -23.86 -22.12
C PHE A 732 -8.69 -23.70 -23.52
N ILE A 733 -9.55 -23.64 -24.52
CA ILE A 733 -9.19 -23.48 -25.93
C ILE A 733 -9.48 -22.05 -26.40
N SER A 734 -10.47 -21.40 -25.83
CA SER A 734 -10.90 -20.02 -26.19
C SER A 734 -11.33 -19.22 -24.96
N ARG A 735 -11.21 -17.90 -25.06
CA ARG A 735 -11.74 -16.96 -24.05
C ARG A 735 -13.23 -17.10 -23.84
N GLU A 736 -13.97 -17.50 -24.87
CA GLU A 736 -15.42 -17.68 -24.78
C GLU A 736 -15.85 -18.73 -23.76
N GLN A 737 -15.02 -19.76 -23.56
CA GLN A 737 -15.29 -20.80 -22.57
C GLN A 737 -15.26 -20.29 -21.12
N LEU A 738 -14.64 -19.12 -20.88
CA LEU A 738 -14.70 -18.49 -19.56
C LEU A 738 -16.12 -18.13 -19.13
N LYS A 739 -17.03 -17.89 -20.08
CA LYS A 739 -18.45 -17.61 -19.81
C LYS A 739 -19.19 -18.83 -19.25
N GLU A 740 -18.64 -20.03 -19.39
CA GLU A 740 -19.18 -21.28 -18.87
C GLU A 740 -18.78 -21.53 -17.41
N VAL A 741 -17.80 -20.77 -16.91
CA VAL A 741 -17.31 -20.92 -15.54
C VAL A 741 -18.31 -20.32 -14.56
N LYS A 742 -18.72 -21.11 -13.56
CA LYS A 742 -19.64 -20.67 -12.51
C LYS A 742 -19.16 -19.39 -11.83
N GLY A 743 -20.06 -18.39 -11.72
CA GLY A 743 -19.76 -17.12 -11.04
C GLY A 743 -18.95 -16.12 -11.89
N LEU A 744 -18.72 -16.41 -13.16
CA LEU A 744 -18.07 -15.50 -14.11
C LEU A 744 -19.13 -14.88 -15.02
N GLY A 745 -19.79 -13.82 -14.54
CA GLY A 745 -20.80 -13.07 -15.31
C GLY A 745 -20.20 -12.18 -16.37
N PRO A 746 -21.05 -11.55 -17.22
CA PRO A 746 -20.60 -10.71 -18.34
C PRO A 746 -19.63 -9.59 -17.92
N LYS A 747 -19.89 -8.92 -16.80
CA LYS A 747 -19.03 -7.85 -16.31
C LYS A 747 -17.65 -8.37 -15.87
N SER A 748 -17.62 -9.49 -15.14
CA SER A 748 -16.35 -10.10 -14.74
C SER A 748 -15.54 -10.60 -15.94
N PHE A 749 -16.22 -11.18 -16.93
CA PHE A 749 -15.61 -11.56 -18.20
C PHE A 749 -15.01 -10.34 -18.91
N GLN A 750 -15.76 -9.24 -19.03
CA GLN A 750 -15.27 -8.00 -19.61
C GLN A 750 -14.01 -7.50 -18.91
N GLN A 751 -13.95 -7.55 -17.57
CA GLN A 751 -12.82 -7.03 -16.82
C GLN A 751 -11.58 -7.92 -16.93
N CYS A 752 -11.70 -9.24 -17.03
CA CYS A 752 -10.57 -10.16 -16.99
C CYS A 752 -10.09 -10.67 -18.35
N ALA A 753 -10.96 -10.74 -19.36
CA ALA A 753 -10.69 -11.45 -20.62
C ALA A 753 -9.43 -10.97 -21.36
N GLY A 754 -9.17 -9.64 -21.36
CA GLY A 754 -7.98 -9.09 -22.03
C GLY A 754 -6.65 -9.37 -21.31
N PHE A 755 -6.69 -9.81 -20.05
CA PHE A 755 -5.52 -10.14 -19.24
C PHE A 755 -5.23 -11.64 -19.19
N ILE A 756 -6.12 -12.46 -19.73
CA ILE A 756 -5.97 -13.92 -19.84
C ILE A 756 -5.46 -14.25 -21.22
N ARG A 757 -4.41 -15.05 -21.27
CA ARG A 757 -3.76 -15.48 -22.51
C ARG A 757 -3.83 -16.99 -22.67
N PHE A 758 -3.61 -17.44 -23.88
CA PHE A 758 -3.62 -18.85 -24.29
C PHE A 758 -2.36 -19.15 -25.07
N ASN A 759 -1.60 -20.15 -24.66
CA ASN A 759 -0.47 -20.65 -25.43
C ASN A 759 -1.02 -21.51 -26.58
N GLN A 760 -0.84 -21.04 -27.81
CA GLN A 760 -1.38 -21.68 -29.00
C GLN A 760 -0.68 -22.99 -29.33
N GLU A 761 0.62 -23.11 -29.04
CA GLU A 761 1.38 -24.34 -29.25
C GLU A 761 0.84 -25.47 -28.38
N TYR A 762 0.58 -25.17 -27.09
CA TYR A 762 -0.04 -26.11 -26.18
C TYR A 762 -1.45 -26.55 -26.66
N ILE A 763 -2.26 -25.58 -27.10
CA ILE A 763 -3.61 -25.83 -27.60
C ILE A 763 -3.58 -26.68 -28.89
N ARG A 764 -2.72 -26.34 -29.86
CA ARG A 764 -2.55 -27.12 -31.10
C ARG A 764 -2.16 -28.56 -30.81
N THR A 765 -1.19 -28.77 -29.91
CA THR A 765 -0.75 -30.12 -29.50
C THR A 765 -1.90 -30.89 -28.81
N PHE A 766 -2.68 -30.22 -27.98
CA PHE A 766 -3.82 -30.83 -27.31
C PHE A 766 -4.92 -31.20 -28.32
N CYS A 767 -5.28 -30.30 -29.23
CA CYS A 767 -6.31 -30.56 -30.25
C CYS A 767 -5.90 -31.67 -31.24
N SER A 768 -4.64 -31.71 -31.66
CA SER A 768 -4.12 -32.80 -32.53
C SER A 768 -4.15 -34.15 -31.81
N ASN A 769 -3.79 -34.21 -30.52
CA ASN A 769 -3.88 -35.42 -29.72
C ASN A 769 -5.31 -35.93 -29.52
N GLN A 770 -6.27 -35.01 -29.39
CA GLN A 770 -7.69 -35.38 -29.34
C GLN A 770 -8.22 -35.90 -30.67
N GLN A 771 -7.84 -35.27 -31.79
CA GLN A 771 -8.22 -35.75 -33.11
C GLN A 771 -7.65 -37.14 -33.39
N THR A 772 -6.41 -37.42 -32.99
CA THR A 772 -5.80 -38.76 -33.09
C THR A 772 -6.52 -39.79 -32.21
N LYS A 773 -6.94 -39.42 -31.00
CA LYS A 773 -7.74 -40.30 -30.12
C LYS A 773 -9.12 -40.60 -30.71
N LEU A 774 -9.84 -39.57 -31.19
CA LEU A 774 -11.16 -39.74 -31.83
C LEU A 774 -11.07 -40.56 -33.11
N ALA A 775 -10.01 -40.39 -33.91
CA ALA A 775 -9.74 -41.22 -35.08
C ALA A 775 -9.45 -42.66 -34.69
N ALA A 776 -8.65 -42.90 -33.63
CA ALA A 776 -8.39 -44.23 -33.11
C ALA A 776 -9.65 -44.92 -32.51
N GLU A 777 -10.49 -44.17 -31.79
CA GLU A 777 -11.74 -44.65 -31.28
C GLU A 777 -12.76 -44.89 -32.40
N GLY A 778 -12.80 -44.05 -33.44
CA GLY A 778 -13.60 -44.25 -34.65
C GLY A 778 -13.19 -45.49 -35.40
N HIS A 779 -11.90 -45.77 -35.55
CA HIS A 779 -11.39 -47.01 -36.15
C HIS A 779 -11.70 -48.24 -35.27
N ALA A 780 -11.64 -48.11 -33.95
CA ALA A 780 -12.01 -49.18 -33.01
C ALA A 780 -13.53 -49.50 -33.02
N LEU A 781 -14.36 -48.51 -33.30
CA LEU A 781 -15.83 -48.68 -33.46
C LEU A 781 -16.15 -49.28 -34.81
N MET A 782 -15.46 -48.94 -35.89
CA MET A 782 -15.62 -49.58 -37.21
C MET A 782 -15.13 -51.03 -37.21
N ALA A 783 -14.05 -51.35 -36.50
CA ALA A 783 -13.57 -52.74 -36.35
C ALA A 783 -14.48 -53.63 -35.49
N LYS A 784 -15.38 -53.05 -34.69
CA LYS A 784 -16.41 -53.77 -33.90
C LYS A 784 -17.78 -53.84 -34.60
N ALA A 785 -17.98 -53.18 -35.73
CA ALA A 785 -19.27 -53.11 -36.41
C ALA A 785 -19.49 -54.28 -37.43
N ASP A 786 -18.48 -55.15 -37.68
CA ASP A 786 -18.55 -56.28 -38.60
C ASP A 786 -19.07 -57.61 -37.94
N VAL A 787 -19.59 -57.59 -36.76
CA VAL A 787 -20.24 -58.79 -36.16
C VAL A 787 -21.55 -58.39 -35.50
N GLN A 788 -22.63 -58.90 -36.17
CA GLN A 788 -24.03 -59.04 -35.69
C GLN A 788 -25.02 -57.91 -35.96
N VAL A 789 -25.73 -58.11 -37.05
CA VAL A 789 -27.11 -57.68 -37.27
C VAL A 789 -28.06 -58.69 -36.53
N THR A 790 -28.67 -58.25 -35.44
CA THR A 790 -29.98 -58.76 -35.01
C THR A 790 -30.74 -57.68 -34.32
N SER A 791 -31.99 -57.56 -34.75
CA SER A 791 -33.03 -56.70 -34.32
C SER A 791 -33.36 -56.77 -32.79
N GLU A 792 -33.67 -55.65 -32.19
CA GLU A 792 -34.97 -55.38 -31.58
C GLU A 792 -34.99 -54.21 -30.56
N LYS A 793 -35.96 -53.35 -30.77
CA LYS A 793 -36.80 -52.61 -29.80
C LYS A 793 -36.27 -51.34 -29.09
N GLN A 794 -36.97 -50.33 -29.48
CA GLN A 794 -37.24 -49.01 -28.93
C GLN A 794 -37.16 -48.88 -27.41
N GLY A 795 -36.28 -47.98 -26.94
CA GLY A 795 -36.36 -47.36 -25.65
C GLY A 795 -35.97 -45.90 -25.79
N LYS A 796 -36.96 -45.00 -25.69
CA LYS A 796 -36.74 -43.53 -25.69
C LYS A 796 -35.93 -43.13 -24.45
N LYS A 797 -34.62 -42.96 -24.57
CA LYS A 797 -33.84 -42.17 -23.64
C LYS A 797 -33.65 -40.77 -24.27
N LYS A 798 -34.09 -39.74 -23.56
CA LYS A 798 -33.85 -38.35 -23.85
C LYS A 798 -32.33 -38.18 -24.05
N ARG A 799 -31.88 -37.97 -25.27
CA ARG A 799 -30.59 -37.43 -25.59
C ARG A 799 -30.61 -35.94 -25.22
N ASN A 800 -29.80 -35.54 -24.25
CA ASN A 800 -29.39 -34.14 -24.10
C ASN A 800 -28.69 -33.78 -25.40
N PRO A 801 -29.11 -32.73 -26.09
CA PRO A 801 -28.35 -32.16 -27.21
C PRO A 801 -27.28 -31.26 -26.64
N ALA A 802 -26.23 -31.79 -26.04
CA ALA A 802 -24.94 -31.13 -26.01
C ALA A 802 -24.31 -31.48 -27.37
N ALA A 803 -24.72 -30.77 -28.42
CA ALA A 803 -23.99 -30.75 -29.66
C ALA A 803 -22.56 -30.37 -29.33
N ASN A 804 -21.61 -31.24 -29.65
CA ASN A 804 -20.17 -30.93 -29.69
C ASN A 804 -20.00 -29.77 -30.68
N ILE A 805 -20.16 -28.54 -30.23
CA ILE A 805 -19.68 -27.36 -30.93
C ILE A 805 -18.17 -27.52 -30.92
N VAL A 806 -17.58 -27.88 -32.05
CA VAL A 806 -16.14 -27.86 -32.24
C VAL A 806 -15.74 -26.40 -32.14
N VAL A 807 -15.33 -25.97 -30.95
CA VAL A 807 -14.80 -24.62 -30.72
C VAL A 807 -13.40 -24.59 -31.32
N TRP A 808 -13.21 -23.84 -32.38
CA TRP A 808 -11.91 -23.64 -32.98
C TRP A 808 -11.12 -22.61 -32.19
N PRO A 809 -9.80 -22.86 -31.99
CA PRO A 809 -8.93 -21.87 -31.33
C PRO A 809 -8.96 -20.54 -32.08
N ASN A 810 -9.20 -19.44 -31.36
CA ASN A 810 -9.11 -18.11 -31.95
C ASN A 810 -7.66 -17.58 -31.79
N PRO A 811 -6.92 -17.32 -32.88
CA PRO A 811 -5.55 -16.82 -32.78
C PRO A 811 -5.42 -15.50 -32.01
N LEU A 812 -6.46 -14.66 -31.95
CA LEU A 812 -6.45 -13.42 -31.19
C LEU A 812 -6.44 -13.65 -29.66
N ASP A 813 -6.81 -14.85 -29.19
CA ASP A 813 -6.85 -15.17 -27.76
C ASP A 813 -5.44 -15.29 -27.12
N GLN A 814 -4.38 -15.47 -27.93
CA GLN A 814 -2.99 -15.43 -27.47
C GLN A 814 -2.49 -14.00 -27.17
N THR A 815 -3.18 -12.99 -27.69
CA THR A 815 -2.74 -11.58 -27.66
C THR A 815 -3.28 -10.82 -26.45
N CYS A 816 -2.80 -9.58 -26.26
CA CYS A 816 -3.34 -8.65 -25.28
C CYS A 816 -4.59 -7.90 -25.78
N ILE A 817 -5.06 -8.18 -27.00
CA ILE A 817 -6.24 -7.53 -27.57
C ILE A 817 -7.49 -7.98 -26.81
N HIS A 818 -8.32 -7.03 -26.42
CA HIS A 818 -9.56 -7.33 -25.71
C HIS A 818 -10.63 -7.88 -26.67
N PRO A 819 -11.47 -8.84 -26.26
CA PRO A 819 -12.55 -9.37 -27.12
C PRO A 819 -13.47 -8.32 -27.74
N GLU A 820 -13.72 -7.20 -27.05
CA GLU A 820 -14.49 -6.07 -27.59
C GLU A 820 -13.86 -5.45 -28.85
N SER A 821 -12.55 -5.59 -29.02
CA SER A 821 -11.80 -5.02 -30.14
C SER A 821 -11.50 -6.04 -31.24
N TYR A 822 -12.00 -7.29 -31.16
CA TYR A 822 -11.71 -8.32 -32.15
C TYR A 822 -12.21 -7.98 -33.55
N ASP A 823 -13.36 -7.34 -33.66
CA ASP A 823 -13.90 -6.92 -34.98
C ASP A 823 -13.06 -5.82 -35.61
N ILE A 824 -12.47 -4.94 -34.79
CA ILE A 824 -11.54 -3.92 -35.26
C ILE A 824 -10.23 -4.59 -35.66
N ALA A 825 -9.72 -5.53 -34.88
CA ALA A 825 -8.49 -6.26 -35.17
C ALA A 825 -8.62 -7.08 -36.48
N LYS A 826 -9.76 -7.74 -36.72
CA LYS A 826 -10.05 -8.44 -38.00
C LYS A 826 -10.10 -7.48 -39.19
N ARG A 827 -10.74 -6.32 -39.05
CA ARG A 827 -10.73 -5.29 -40.11
C ARG A 827 -9.33 -4.76 -40.35
N PHE A 828 -8.52 -4.55 -39.31
CA PHE A 828 -7.13 -4.16 -39.47
C PHE A 828 -6.29 -5.23 -40.18
N LEU A 829 -6.45 -6.51 -39.80
CA LEU A 829 -5.80 -7.63 -40.48
C LEU A 829 -6.16 -7.66 -41.99
N THR A 830 -7.43 -7.47 -42.33
CA THR A 830 -7.84 -7.38 -43.72
C THR A 830 -7.23 -6.18 -44.44
N PHE A 831 -7.15 -5.04 -43.75
CA PHE A 831 -6.57 -3.80 -44.27
C PHE A 831 -5.08 -3.92 -44.59
N ILE A 832 -4.30 -4.64 -43.75
CA ILE A 832 -2.86 -4.89 -43.98
C ILE A 832 -2.59 -6.13 -44.85
N GLY A 833 -3.62 -6.87 -45.28
CA GLY A 833 -3.44 -8.15 -45.97
C GLY A 833 -2.78 -9.22 -45.10
N GLY A 834 -3.04 -9.22 -43.79
CA GLY A 834 -2.46 -10.14 -42.82
C GLY A 834 -3.33 -11.38 -42.59
N ASN A 835 -2.68 -12.54 -42.33
CA ASN A 835 -3.37 -13.75 -41.93
C ASN A 835 -3.34 -13.89 -40.40
N PRO A 836 -4.46 -14.20 -39.74
CA PRO A 836 -4.50 -14.43 -38.28
C PRO A 836 -3.50 -15.49 -37.79
N ASN A 837 -3.09 -16.43 -38.62
CA ASN A 837 -2.07 -17.46 -38.28
C ASN A 837 -0.63 -16.94 -38.28
N ASP A 838 -0.42 -15.70 -38.73
CA ASP A 838 0.91 -15.08 -38.80
C ASP A 838 1.12 -14.07 -37.64
N ILE A 839 0.19 -14.01 -36.68
CA ILE A 839 0.34 -13.19 -35.49
C ILE A 839 1.63 -13.52 -34.75
N GLY A 840 2.44 -12.50 -34.45
CA GLY A 840 3.72 -12.63 -33.77
C GLY A 840 4.91 -13.03 -34.67
N LYS A 841 4.69 -13.29 -35.96
CA LYS A 841 5.76 -13.59 -36.93
C LYS A 841 6.35 -12.31 -37.53
N PRO A 842 7.61 -12.37 -38.02
CA PRO A 842 8.25 -11.22 -38.68
C PRO A 842 7.46 -10.66 -39.87
N ASP A 843 6.73 -11.48 -40.64
CA ASP A 843 5.92 -11.06 -41.76
C ASP A 843 4.79 -10.15 -41.35
N MET A 844 4.14 -10.44 -40.22
CA MET A 844 3.11 -9.58 -39.65
C MET A 844 3.67 -8.23 -39.28
N GLN A 845 4.86 -8.22 -38.63
CA GLN A 845 5.52 -6.98 -38.22
C GLN A 845 5.90 -6.10 -39.42
N GLN A 846 6.39 -6.72 -40.54
CA GLN A 846 6.70 -6.01 -41.77
C GLN A 846 5.44 -5.36 -42.39
N LYS A 847 4.33 -6.10 -42.49
CA LYS A 847 3.06 -5.61 -43.05
C LYS A 847 2.50 -4.45 -42.22
N VAL A 848 2.51 -4.58 -40.89
CA VAL A 848 2.08 -3.51 -39.97
C VAL A 848 2.94 -2.27 -40.13
N ASN A 849 4.29 -2.44 -40.13
CA ASN A 849 5.22 -1.32 -40.30
C ASN A 849 5.05 -0.61 -41.65
N ALA A 850 4.82 -1.34 -42.75
CA ALA A 850 4.60 -0.78 -44.08
C ALA A 850 3.34 0.12 -44.12
N VAL A 851 2.24 -0.30 -43.50
CA VAL A 851 1.01 0.49 -43.43
C VAL A 851 1.19 1.71 -42.54
N ILE A 852 1.84 1.57 -41.37
CA ILE A 852 2.08 2.68 -40.46
C ILE A 852 3.02 3.72 -41.10
N GLN A 853 4.02 3.31 -41.84
CA GLN A 853 4.91 4.22 -42.56
C GLN A 853 4.18 4.97 -43.68
N LYS A 854 3.20 4.33 -44.32
CA LYS A 854 2.43 4.92 -45.42
C LYS A 854 1.35 5.91 -44.94
N GLU A 855 0.55 5.54 -43.96
CA GLU A 855 -0.67 6.27 -43.58
C GLU A 855 -0.58 6.93 -42.20
N GLY A 856 0.43 6.56 -41.41
CA GLY A 856 0.50 6.95 -40.00
C GLY A 856 -0.54 6.20 -39.16
N ILE A 857 -0.32 6.17 -37.84
CA ILE A 857 -1.24 5.51 -36.91
C ILE A 857 -2.58 6.24 -36.80
N GLU A 858 -2.57 7.56 -36.90
CA GLU A 858 -3.79 8.39 -36.86
C GLU A 858 -4.65 8.23 -38.11
N GLY A 859 -4.01 8.10 -39.28
CA GLY A 859 -4.70 7.86 -40.56
C GLY A 859 -5.37 6.50 -40.54
N ALA A 860 -4.66 5.47 -40.18
CA ALA A 860 -5.18 4.11 -40.04
C ALA A 860 -6.32 4.02 -39.01
N ALA A 861 -6.19 4.73 -37.88
CA ALA A 861 -7.25 4.78 -36.85
C ALA A 861 -8.53 5.42 -37.37
N LYS A 862 -8.44 6.49 -38.16
CA LYS A 862 -9.61 7.15 -38.80
C LYS A 862 -10.26 6.22 -39.81
N THR A 863 -9.49 5.55 -40.66
CA THR A 863 -10.01 4.61 -41.67
C THR A 863 -10.76 3.44 -41.03
N LEU A 864 -10.31 2.96 -39.89
CA LEU A 864 -10.91 1.87 -39.13
C LEU A 864 -12.03 2.32 -38.18
N ASN A 865 -12.30 3.64 -38.11
CA ASN A 865 -13.25 4.25 -37.16
C ASN A 865 -13.00 3.77 -35.73
N THR A 866 -11.73 3.90 -35.28
CA THR A 866 -11.28 3.54 -33.95
C THR A 866 -10.39 4.64 -33.37
N THR A 867 -10.02 4.50 -32.10
CA THR A 867 -9.11 5.42 -31.44
C THR A 867 -7.65 4.99 -31.64
N VAL A 868 -6.74 5.96 -31.61
CA VAL A 868 -5.31 5.71 -31.77
C VAL A 868 -4.81 4.72 -30.73
N HIS A 869 -5.26 4.85 -29.48
CA HIS A 869 -4.85 3.97 -28.39
C HIS A 869 -5.33 2.53 -28.59
N THR A 870 -6.59 2.34 -29.00
CA THR A 870 -7.14 1.01 -29.31
C THR A 870 -6.37 0.36 -30.46
N LEU A 871 -6.05 1.15 -31.51
CA LEU A 871 -5.25 0.65 -32.63
C LEU A 871 -3.82 0.28 -32.19
N GLN A 872 -3.21 1.07 -31.31
CA GLN A 872 -1.88 0.73 -30.76
C GLN A 872 -1.90 -0.60 -30.01
N ILE A 873 -2.90 -0.87 -29.18
CA ILE A 873 -3.05 -2.16 -28.50
C ILE A 873 -3.20 -3.31 -29.52
N ILE A 874 -3.92 -3.08 -30.61
CA ILE A 874 -4.09 -4.08 -31.66
C ILE A 874 -2.75 -4.33 -32.35
N ILE A 875 -2.01 -3.30 -32.70
CA ILE A 875 -0.68 -3.39 -33.31
C ILE A 875 0.26 -4.14 -32.42
N ASP A 876 0.36 -3.72 -31.14
CA ASP A 876 1.23 -4.39 -30.16
C ASP A 876 0.85 -5.87 -30.01
N GLY A 877 -0.44 -6.18 -29.97
CA GLY A 877 -0.92 -7.56 -29.86
C GLY A 877 -0.66 -8.42 -31.09
N LEU A 878 -0.65 -7.86 -32.30
CA LEU A 878 -0.39 -8.58 -33.56
C LEU A 878 1.10 -8.77 -33.84
N THR A 879 1.93 -7.86 -33.37
CA THR A 879 3.39 -7.85 -33.65
C THR A 879 4.24 -8.55 -32.57
N GLN A 880 3.72 -8.70 -31.35
CA GLN A 880 4.45 -9.38 -30.28
C GLN A 880 4.58 -10.87 -30.56
N PRO A 881 5.80 -11.45 -30.40
CA PRO A 881 6.03 -12.88 -30.60
C PRO A 881 5.22 -13.74 -29.63
N GLU A 882 4.97 -14.98 -30.00
CA GLU A 882 4.30 -15.94 -29.13
C GLU A 882 5.06 -16.11 -27.80
N GLY A 883 4.34 -16.10 -26.68
CA GLY A 883 4.95 -16.19 -25.36
C GLY A 883 5.67 -14.93 -24.87
N PHE A 884 5.51 -13.80 -25.56
CA PHE A 884 6.13 -12.53 -25.15
C PHE A 884 5.74 -12.15 -23.72
N ASP A 885 6.76 -11.89 -22.90
CA ASP A 885 6.60 -11.40 -21.54
C ASP A 885 6.96 -9.90 -21.49
N PHE A 886 6.02 -9.08 -21.11
CA PHE A 886 6.23 -7.61 -21.00
C PHE A 886 7.37 -7.23 -20.06
N ARG A 887 7.84 -8.15 -19.20
CA ARG A 887 8.96 -7.94 -18.28
C ARG A 887 10.33 -8.17 -18.93
N THR A 888 10.43 -8.68 -20.16
CA THR A 888 11.72 -8.90 -20.83
C THR A 888 12.49 -7.61 -21.08
N ASP A 889 11.77 -6.51 -21.22
CA ASP A 889 12.34 -5.17 -21.37
C ASP A 889 12.83 -4.54 -20.04
N PHE A 890 12.50 -5.16 -18.90
CA PHE A 890 12.99 -4.75 -17.59
C PHE A 890 14.33 -5.41 -17.29
N GLU A 891 15.08 -4.83 -16.38
CA GLU A 891 16.41 -5.31 -16.06
C GLU A 891 16.40 -6.71 -15.43
N LYS A 892 17.37 -7.51 -15.86
CA LYS A 892 17.65 -8.84 -15.29
C LYS A 892 18.37 -8.69 -13.94
N PRO A 893 18.29 -9.71 -13.06
CA PRO A 893 19.11 -9.75 -11.87
C PRO A 893 20.60 -9.61 -12.21
N ASP A 894 21.33 -8.89 -11.36
CA ASP A 894 22.76 -8.65 -11.54
C ASP A 894 23.56 -9.87 -11.05
N PHE A 895 24.17 -10.61 -11.98
CA PHE A 895 24.97 -11.77 -11.68
C PHE A 895 26.44 -11.38 -11.51
N LYS A 896 26.97 -11.61 -10.30
CA LYS A 896 28.32 -11.24 -9.87
C LYS A 896 29.25 -12.46 -9.82
N ARG A 897 30.57 -12.19 -9.91
CA ARG A 897 31.66 -13.18 -9.70
C ARG A 897 32.62 -12.78 -8.59
N SER A 898 32.63 -11.50 -8.21
CA SER A 898 33.57 -10.95 -7.21
C SER A 898 32.92 -9.79 -6.46
N ILE A 899 33.51 -9.45 -5.32
CA ILE A 899 33.13 -8.30 -4.50
C ILE A 899 34.17 -7.20 -4.68
N VAL A 900 33.72 -5.93 -4.76
CA VAL A 900 34.59 -4.74 -4.67
C VAL A 900 34.62 -4.32 -3.21
N CYS A 901 35.81 -4.07 -2.62
CA CYS A 901 35.93 -3.67 -1.23
C CYS A 901 35.64 -2.18 -1.03
N LEU A 902 35.16 -1.83 0.18
CA LEU A 902 34.89 -0.44 0.54
C LEU A 902 36.16 0.42 0.57
N GLU A 903 37.31 -0.20 0.86
CA GLU A 903 38.63 0.43 0.93
C GLU A 903 39.16 0.85 -0.45
N ASP A 904 38.69 0.19 -1.52
CA ASP A 904 39.03 0.51 -2.91
C ASP A 904 38.22 1.70 -3.45
N LEU A 905 37.24 2.18 -2.66
CA LEU A 905 36.32 3.23 -3.08
C LEU A 905 36.90 4.61 -2.77
N SER A 906 36.95 5.50 -3.76
CA SER A 906 37.37 6.88 -3.57
C SER A 906 36.25 7.88 -3.88
N ILE A 907 36.28 9.04 -3.18
CA ILE A 907 35.35 10.14 -3.44
C ILE A 907 35.51 10.60 -4.88
N GLY A 908 34.39 10.76 -5.58
CA GLY A 908 34.40 11.13 -7.01
C GLY A 908 34.34 9.96 -7.98
N THR A 909 34.51 8.73 -7.51
CA THR A 909 34.40 7.51 -8.34
C THR A 909 33.00 7.40 -8.90
N VAL A 910 32.90 7.09 -10.20
CA VAL A 910 31.63 6.82 -10.89
C VAL A 910 31.45 5.32 -11.00
N LEU A 911 30.32 4.83 -10.53
CA LEU A 911 29.98 3.41 -10.46
C LEU A 911 28.59 3.16 -10.98
N THR A 912 28.36 1.94 -11.42
CA THR A 912 27.00 1.45 -11.67
C THR A 912 26.50 0.75 -10.42
N GLY A 913 25.30 1.11 -9.97
CA GLY A 913 24.66 0.48 -8.83
C GLY A 913 23.25 0.02 -9.15
N LYS A 914 22.70 -0.83 -8.30
CA LYS A 914 21.34 -1.32 -8.38
C LYS A 914 20.52 -0.76 -7.21
N VAL A 915 19.38 -0.17 -7.51
CA VAL A 915 18.47 0.33 -6.48
C VAL A 915 17.94 -0.84 -5.64
N GLU A 916 18.15 -0.79 -4.32
CA GLU A 916 17.61 -1.75 -3.36
C GLU A 916 16.25 -1.29 -2.82
N ASN A 917 16.17 -0.02 -2.43
CA ASN A 917 14.95 0.53 -1.85
C ASN A 917 14.84 2.03 -2.11
N ALA A 918 13.62 2.51 -2.33
CA ALA A 918 13.31 3.94 -2.44
C ALA A 918 12.50 4.38 -1.21
N THR A 919 12.93 5.48 -0.61
CA THR A 919 12.31 6.08 0.56
C THR A 919 11.96 7.54 0.29
N LEU A 920 11.20 8.17 1.19
CA LEU A 920 10.81 9.58 1.06
C LEU A 920 11.99 10.58 1.17
N PHE A 921 13.12 10.15 1.72
CA PHE A 921 14.31 10.99 1.88
C PHE A 921 15.44 10.67 0.91
N GLY A 922 15.36 9.56 0.18
CA GLY A 922 16.37 9.17 -0.80
C GLY A 922 16.25 7.73 -1.24
N VAL A 923 17.20 7.27 -2.03
CA VAL A 923 17.24 5.95 -2.64
C VAL A 923 18.49 5.22 -2.23
N PHE A 924 18.34 4.02 -1.68
CA PHE A 924 19.44 3.12 -1.35
C PHE A 924 19.85 2.32 -2.59
N VAL A 925 21.15 2.28 -2.83
CA VAL A 925 21.73 1.67 -4.03
C VAL A 925 22.86 0.72 -3.64
N ASP A 926 22.76 -0.54 -4.01
CA ASP A 926 23.87 -1.49 -3.93
C ASP A 926 24.86 -1.16 -5.06
N ILE A 927 26.05 -0.73 -4.70
CA ILE A 927 27.18 -0.44 -5.60
C ILE A 927 28.25 -1.56 -5.59
N GLY A 928 27.95 -2.69 -4.96
CA GLY A 928 28.81 -3.86 -4.98
C GLY A 928 29.90 -3.93 -3.89
N VAL A 929 30.00 -2.92 -3.03
CA VAL A 929 31.04 -2.81 -1.98
C VAL A 929 30.61 -3.38 -0.60
N GLY A 930 29.58 -4.22 -0.59
CA GLY A 930 29.09 -4.82 0.66
C GLY A 930 28.22 -3.92 1.53
N ARG A 931 28.02 -2.64 1.17
CA ARG A 931 27.13 -1.68 1.83
C ARG A 931 26.37 -0.88 0.79
N SER A 932 25.10 -0.58 1.07
CA SER A 932 24.30 0.27 0.21
C SER A 932 24.69 1.73 0.39
N GLY A 933 24.85 2.44 -0.71
CA GLY A 933 24.99 3.89 -0.71
C GLY A 933 23.64 4.59 -0.77
N LEU A 934 23.54 5.78 -0.19
CA LEU A 934 22.33 6.60 -0.22
C LEU A 934 22.45 7.70 -1.27
N ILE A 935 21.48 7.80 -2.18
CA ILE A 935 21.25 8.98 -3.02
C ILE A 935 20.19 9.83 -2.31
N PRO A 936 20.55 10.99 -1.73
CA PRO A 936 19.56 11.88 -1.11
C PRO A 936 18.52 12.37 -2.14
N ILE A 937 17.29 12.60 -1.69
CA ILE A 937 16.18 13.01 -2.58
C ILE A 937 16.50 14.27 -3.39
N ARG A 938 17.25 15.23 -2.82
CA ARG A 938 17.70 16.43 -3.49
C ARG A 938 18.61 16.18 -4.72
N ASN A 939 19.27 15.02 -4.77
CA ASN A 939 20.16 14.64 -5.87
C ASN A 939 19.41 13.90 -6.98
N ILE A 940 18.10 13.67 -6.82
CA ILE A 940 17.23 13.00 -7.79
C ILE A 940 16.38 14.06 -8.47
N THR A 941 16.85 14.59 -9.61
CA THR A 941 16.14 15.61 -10.39
C THR A 941 15.48 15.01 -11.62
N GLU A 942 14.41 15.62 -12.11
CA GLU A 942 13.71 15.19 -13.31
C GLU A 942 14.62 15.10 -14.53
N THR A 943 15.58 16.00 -14.64
CA THR A 943 16.57 16.00 -15.72
C THR A 943 17.46 14.75 -15.73
N LYS A 944 17.76 14.19 -14.55
CA LYS A 944 18.53 12.95 -14.39
C LYS A 944 17.68 11.72 -14.62
N LEU A 945 16.36 11.83 -14.41
CA LEU A 945 15.37 10.79 -14.59
C LEU A 945 14.86 10.69 -16.04
N SER A 946 14.80 11.78 -16.78
CA SER A 946 14.09 11.90 -18.07
C SER A 946 14.72 11.17 -19.24
N LYS A 947 15.96 10.67 -19.12
CA LYS A 947 16.69 10.01 -20.22
C LYS A 947 16.32 8.54 -20.47
N ALA A 948 15.55 7.92 -19.60
CA ALA A 948 15.13 6.53 -19.78
C ALA A 948 13.83 6.46 -20.60
N LYS A 949 13.95 6.18 -21.88
CA LYS A 949 12.86 6.15 -22.88
C LYS A 949 11.72 5.13 -22.59
N LYS A 950 11.84 4.26 -21.59
CA LYS A 950 10.85 3.18 -21.32
C LYS A 950 10.38 3.14 -19.87
N ARG A 951 10.48 4.24 -19.12
CA ARG A 951 10.08 4.24 -17.72
C ARG A 951 8.56 4.24 -17.57
N ARG A 952 8.05 3.29 -16.80
CA ARG A 952 6.65 3.18 -16.39
C ARG A 952 6.39 3.69 -14.97
N SER A 953 7.43 4.17 -14.26
CA SER A 953 7.30 4.79 -12.95
C SER A 953 7.96 6.18 -12.95
N LEU A 954 7.34 7.12 -12.27
CA LEU A 954 7.81 8.51 -12.12
C LEU A 954 9.01 8.67 -11.17
N GLY A 955 9.64 7.58 -10.74
CA GLY A 955 10.73 7.64 -9.78
C GLY A 955 11.67 6.44 -9.87
N LEU A 956 12.74 6.45 -9.09
CA LEU A 956 13.63 5.30 -8.91
C LEU A 956 12.94 4.25 -8.04
N GLY A 957 13.02 2.99 -8.44
CA GLY A 957 12.45 1.87 -7.69
C GLY A 957 13.42 0.69 -7.57
N PRO A 958 13.16 -0.26 -6.65
CA PRO A 958 14.00 -1.44 -6.46
C PRO A 958 14.22 -2.20 -7.74
N GLY A 959 15.49 -2.58 -8.00
CA GLY A 959 15.89 -3.32 -9.20
C GLY A 959 16.42 -2.47 -10.33
N GLU A 960 16.18 -1.16 -10.35
CA GLU A 960 16.69 -0.26 -11.40
C GLU A 960 18.21 -0.07 -11.31
N ARG A 961 18.87 -0.02 -12.46
CA ARG A 961 20.31 0.29 -12.53
C ARG A 961 20.52 1.78 -12.71
N VAL A 962 21.46 2.29 -11.96
CA VAL A 962 21.78 3.70 -11.92
C VAL A 962 23.29 3.89 -12.05
N GLU A 963 23.69 4.92 -12.73
CA GLU A 963 25.07 5.40 -12.68
C GLU A 963 25.15 6.48 -11.61
N VAL A 964 26.02 6.25 -10.62
CA VAL A 964 26.15 7.12 -9.46
C VAL A 964 27.58 7.56 -9.25
N LYS A 965 27.75 8.74 -8.67
CA LYS A 965 29.04 9.29 -8.26
C LYS A 965 29.14 9.29 -6.75
N VAL A 966 30.22 8.80 -6.21
CA VAL A 966 30.49 8.83 -4.77
C VAL A 966 30.78 10.26 -4.32
N LEU A 967 29.94 10.81 -3.43
CA LEU A 967 30.10 12.15 -2.87
C LEU A 967 30.85 12.14 -1.55
N ASN A 968 30.57 11.20 -0.69
CA ASN A 968 31.18 11.10 0.63
C ASN A 968 31.22 9.64 1.10
N ILE A 969 32.27 9.30 1.85
CA ILE A 969 32.47 7.98 2.49
C ILE A 969 32.78 8.21 3.96
N ASP A 970 31.88 7.80 4.83
CA ASP A 970 32.04 7.83 6.27
C ASP A 970 32.41 6.40 6.74
N ILE A 971 33.70 6.10 6.76
CA ILE A 971 34.22 4.75 7.13
C ILE A 971 33.82 4.38 8.56
N PRO A 972 33.93 5.27 9.61
CA PRO A 972 33.52 4.97 10.96
C PRO A 972 32.06 4.59 11.11
N ARG A 973 31.18 5.16 10.29
CA ARG A 973 29.72 4.88 10.29
C ARG A 973 29.30 3.94 9.17
N SER A 974 30.23 3.48 8.36
CA SER A 974 29.99 2.65 7.17
C SER A 974 28.92 3.24 6.23
N ARG A 975 28.93 4.56 5.99
CA ARG A 975 27.97 5.27 5.18
C ARG A 975 28.58 5.79 3.90
N ILE A 976 27.87 5.63 2.80
CA ILE A 976 28.27 6.11 1.48
C ILE A 976 27.16 7.03 0.96
N THR A 977 27.52 8.27 0.65
CA THR A 977 26.60 9.23 0.03
C THR A 977 26.89 9.30 -1.46
N LEU A 978 25.85 9.15 -2.26
CA LEU A 978 25.91 9.07 -3.71
C LEU A 978 25.18 10.24 -4.38
N ASP A 979 25.61 10.58 -5.57
CA ASP A 979 24.88 11.45 -6.49
C ASP A 979 24.38 10.64 -7.68
N LEU A 980 23.13 10.79 -8.06
CA LEU A 980 22.59 10.19 -9.27
C LEU A 980 23.15 10.94 -10.49
N LEU A 981 23.81 10.25 -11.38
CA LEU A 981 24.22 10.81 -12.67
C LEU A 981 23.16 10.54 -13.75
N ARG A 982 22.75 9.30 -13.91
CA ARG A 982 21.70 8.89 -14.84
C ARG A 982 21.14 7.53 -14.45
N VAL A 983 19.99 7.23 -15.00
CA VAL A 983 19.39 5.88 -14.98
C VAL A 983 19.81 5.17 -16.25
N LEU A 984 20.27 3.94 -16.12
CA LEU A 984 20.84 3.15 -17.21
C LEU A 984 19.75 2.40 -18.01
#